data_7e510b9881d33b45555b759b40a039c4
#
_entry.id   7e510b9881d33b45555b759b40a039c4
#
_cell.length_a   1.000
_cell.length_b   1.000
_cell.length_c   1.000
_cell.angle_alpha   90.00
_cell.angle_beta   90.00
_cell.angle_gamma   90.00
#
_symmetry.space_group_name_H-M   'P 1'
#
loop_
_entity.id
_entity.type
_entity.pdbx_description
1 polymer ?
#
loop_
_entity_poly.entity_id
_entity_poly.type
_entity_poly.pdbx_seq_one_letter_code
_entity_poly.pdbx_strand_id
1 'polypeptide(L)'
;MSGEPIWVTGATRSGKTTFLIEQFRRWMQSGGRGVGGVTRAANSPVVLQTERGSATASAARSIARPLATGGFAPGVLVLAAIGDNRIDLLDRLTTVTEGRVSLHSTTPLGFFQEEVMLFWSLLIQQLDLKAQFPVRLAPENEQELATQLWRSALDRAIGQQATIAEGRLVRRLLDLLQLASLAGIPVTDVPVILDQGLNGQVDALPLPDVEVGDLLQLWQQWCLERGLLTYGIIAGLYWQYLLPHPVYQEQLAQRYQLLLADDVDEYPAIARTLFETLLDAGANAVFTYNPDGAVRLGLGADPVYLSGLADRCRVETLINRPVPCLGDTLEDEIVALVTDPIFFATLPDAIQAIQTTSRAQLLNRTADIIIEAVQTQQIQPRDIAVIAPGVDAIARYSLSELLANHQIPVESLNDQRPLTSSPVIRALLTILTLVYPGLGRLVDRTAVAEMLVVLSREAEGKGQEAEGRRQEVEDSGQRTGDRGQGASPIDSYPSPLTPHPSLIDPVRAGLLADYCFVPHPDRPRLLPATTFPRWDRLGYQASEAYQAIVEWIETQQSQLEQRLIPNAVSLLDRAIQHFLFGGGSLPFEQVSALRQLIEAAQHYWEVDSRLRHRQRFDAPASMTVSRFIQLLQSGTVTANPYPVRPIGPASNAVLLTNVFQYRSSRRAHRWQFWLDAGSPRWLSGVDSLFAAPLFLQGWSGRAWTAADTMDANERRLRRILLDLLGRAGERIYLCHSDLATSGQEQTGVLLSLVNATIPLDAR
;
A
#
# COMPACT_ATOMS: atom_id res chain seq x y z
N MET A 1 -38.19 15.90 -1.19
CA MET A 1 -37.85 16.22 -2.60
C MET A 1 -36.91 15.14 -3.09
N SER A 2 -37.38 14.22 -3.93
CA SER A 2 -36.52 13.29 -4.66
C SER A 2 -35.77 14.11 -5.70
N GLY A 3 -34.51 14.43 -5.44
CA GLY A 3 -33.63 15.01 -6.44
C GLY A 3 -33.27 13.92 -7.43
N GLU A 4 -33.27 14.26 -8.73
CA GLU A 4 -32.78 13.39 -9.78
C GLU A 4 -31.29 13.08 -9.53
N PRO A 5 -30.83 11.82 -9.58
CA PRO A 5 -29.43 11.49 -9.43
C PRO A 5 -28.59 12.16 -10.52
N ILE A 6 -27.35 12.52 -10.21
CA ILE A 6 -26.49 13.30 -11.10
C ILE A 6 -25.27 12.47 -11.48
N TRP A 7 -24.99 12.41 -12.79
CA TRP A 7 -23.80 11.82 -13.36
C TRP A 7 -22.90 12.91 -13.93
N VAL A 8 -21.71 13.09 -13.34
CA VAL A 8 -20.75 14.14 -13.73
C VAL A 8 -19.61 13.50 -14.51
N THR A 9 -19.54 13.76 -15.80
CA THR A 9 -18.46 13.27 -16.65
C THR A 9 -17.46 14.38 -17.00
N GLY A 10 -16.18 14.02 -17.13
CA GLY A 10 -15.14 14.95 -17.52
C GLY A 10 -13.73 14.34 -17.41
N ALA A 11 -12.79 14.93 -18.13
CA ALA A 11 -11.39 14.51 -18.15
C ALA A 11 -10.70 14.67 -16.78
N THR A 12 -9.47 14.22 -16.70
CA THR A 12 -8.60 14.44 -15.53
C THR A 12 -8.51 15.93 -15.20
N ARG A 13 -8.73 16.29 -13.93
CA ARG A 13 -8.72 17.67 -13.39
C ARG A 13 -9.80 18.62 -13.96
N SER A 14 -10.87 18.12 -14.54
CA SER A 14 -12.01 18.96 -14.97
C SER A 14 -12.85 19.53 -13.81
N GLY A 15 -12.55 19.18 -12.56
CA GLY A 15 -13.28 19.70 -11.39
C GLY A 15 -14.45 18.83 -10.92
N LYS A 16 -14.55 17.58 -11.37
CA LYS A 16 -15.62 16.63 -11.01
C LYS A 16 -15.84 16.50 -9.49
N THR A 17 -14.78 16.24 -8.74
CA THR A 17 -14.84 16.14 -7.26
C THR A 17 -15.30 17.45 -6.62
N THR A 18 -14.89 18.60 -7.16
CA THR A 18 -15.35 19.91 -6.68
C THR A 18 -16.84 20.11 -6.95
N PHE A 19 -17.32 19.68 -8.11
CA PHE A 19 -18.76 19.70 -8.44
C PHE A 19 -19.55 18.81 -7.46
N LEU A 20 -19.07 17.60 -7.19
CA LEU A 20 -19.69 16.68 -6.22
C LEU A 20 -19.83 17.34 -4.85
N ILE A 21 -18.77 17.95 -4.32
CA ILE A 21 -18.75 18.64 -3.03
C ILE A 21 -19.72 19.84 -3.02
N GLU A 22 -19.72 20.62 -4.09
CA GLU A 22 -20.62 21.78 -4.23
C GLU A 22 -22.10 21.35 -4.30
N GLN A 23 -22.42 20.27 -5.02
CA GLN A 23 -23.76 19.72 -5.07
C GLN A 23 -24.21 19.21 -3.70
N PHE A 24 -23.33 18.54 -2.97
CA PHE A 24 -23.60 18.14 -1.60
C PHE A 24 -23.88 19.36 -0.70
N ARG A 25 -23.07 20.41 -0.81
CA ARG A 25 -23.29 21.67 -0.08
C ARG A 25 -24.67 22.27 -0.36
N ARG A 26 -25.09 22.29 -1.65
CA ARG A 26 -26.43 22.78 -2.04
C ARG A 26 -27.54 21.95 -1.43
N TRP A 27 -27.41 20.63 -1.41
CA TRP A 27 -28.41 19.77 -0.76
C TRP A 27 -28.52 20.03 0.73
N MET A 28 -27.40 20.24 1.40
CA MET A 28 -27.40 20.56 2.83
C MET A 28 -28.06 21.91 3.13
N GLN A 29 -27.87 22.91 2.26
CA GLN A 29 -28.48 24.24 2.41
C GLN A 29 -29.99 24.23 2.10
N SER A 30 -30.42 23.48 1.09
CA SER A 30 -31.84 23.37 0.70
C SER A 30 -32.68 22.52 1.65
N GLY A 31 -32.08 21.50 2.26
CA GLY A 31 -32.72 20.61 3.25
C GLY A 31 -33.00 21.28 4.59
N GLY A 32 -32.37 22.41 4.91
CA GLY A 32 -32.62 23.20 6.11
C GLY A 32 -34.02 23.84 6.21
N ARG A 33 -34.82 23.80 5.14
CA ARG A 33 -36.23 24.26 5.15
C ARG A 33 -37.27 23.14 5.25
N GLY A 34 -36.88 21.87 5.20
CA GLY A 34 -37.79 20.71 5.15
C GLY A 34 -37.61 19.65 6.23
N VAL A 35 -36.53 19.67 6.98
CA VAL A 35 -36.32 18.74 8.11
C VAL A 35 -36.41 19.55 9.42
N GLY A 36 -37.63 19.81 9.84
CA GLY A 36 -37.92 20.41 11.14
C GLY A 36 -37.46 19.49 12.25
N GLY A 37 -36.64 19.99 13.14
CA GLY A 37 -36.38 19.38 14.44
C GLY A 37 -34.96 18.90 14.72
N VAL A 38 -33.92 19.68 14.44
CA VAL A 38 -32.68 19.51 15.19
C VAL A 38 -32.74 20.37 16.44
N THR A 39 -33.26 19.81 17.51
CA THR A 39 -33.10 20.37 18.84
C THR A 39 -31.61 20.49 19.17
N ARG A 40 -31.21 21.72 19.50
CA ARG A 40 -29.93 22.04 20.12
C ARG A 40 -29.62 21.05 21.25
N ALA A 41 -28.73 20.11 21.02
CA ALA A 41 -28.07 19.42 22.12
C ALA A 41 -27.00 20.36 22.68
N ALA A 42 -27.18 20.67 23.96
CA ALA A 42 -26.36 21.58 24.72
C ALA A 42 -24.89 21.15 24.74
N ASN A 43 -24.00 22.12 24.64
CA ASN A 43 -22.58 22.04 24.92
C ASN A 43 -22.30 21.33 26.27
N SER A 44 -21.59 20.22 26.19
CA SER A 44 -20.74 19.74 27.28
C SER A 44 -19.40 19.33 26.70
N PRO A 45 -18.29 19.87 27.17
CA PRO A 45 -16.97 19.51 26.71
C PRO A 45 -16.66 18.10 27.19
N VAL A 46 -16.44 17.17 26.25
CA VAL A 46 -15.89 15.86 26.56
C VAL A 46 -14.41 16.04 26.82
N VAL A 47 -14.06 16.02 28.09
CA VAL A 47 -12.67 15.89 28.56
C VAL A 47 -12.18 14.50 28.14
N LEU A 48 -11.19 14.49 27.26
CA LEU A 48 -10.44 13.28 26.93
C LEU A 48 -9.58 12.87 28.13
N GLN A 49 -10.09 11.95 28.94
CA GLN A 49 -9.24 11.20 29.86
C GLN A 49 -8.60 10.05 29.07
N THR A 50 -7.28 10.15 28.93
CA THR A 50 -6.42 9.09 28.41
C THR A 50 -6.32 7.98 29.43
N GLU A 51 -7.10 6.91 29.27
CA GLU A 51 -6.81 5.64 29.93
C GLU A 51 -6.11 4.70 28.96
N ARG A 52 -4.89 4.30 29.37
CA ARG A 52 -4.07 3.28 28.72
C ARG A 52 -4.75 1.91 28.85
N GLY A 53 -5.13 1.30 27.72
CA GLY A 53 -5.65 -0.08 27.71
C GLY A 53 -6.01 -0.55 26.30
N SER A 54 -5.23 -1.43 25.78
CA SER A 54 -5.36 -2.33 24.60
C SER A 54 -6.27 -1.88 23.43
N ALA A 55 -5.65 -1.54 22.33
CA ALA A 55 -6.28 -1.07 21.09
C ALA A 55 -7.23 -2.08 20.39
N THR A 56 -7.24 -3.34 20.79
CA THR A 56 -8.09 -4.40 20.21
C THR A 56 -9.54 -4.42 20.74
N ALA A 57 -9.80 -3.81 21.89
CA ALA A 57 -11.15 -3.74 22.46
C ALA A 57 -11.95 -2.50 22.03
N SER A 58 -11.28 -1.49 21.44
CA SER A 58 -11.90 -0.21 21.07
C SER A 58 -12.69 -0.25 19.76
N ALA A 59 -12.22 -1.02 18.77
CA ALA A 59 -12.92 -1.14 17.48
C ALA A 59 -14.24 -1.93 17.61
N ALA A 60 -14.28 -2.96 18.48
CA ALA A 60 -15.47 -3.75 18.71
C ALA A 60 -16.52 -3.04 19.61
N ARG A 61 -16.10 -2.11 20.48
CA ARG A 61 -17.02 -1.36 21.36
C ARG A 61 -17.71 -0.16 20.70
N SER A 62 -17.19 0.31 19.56
CA SER A 62 -17.84 1.39 18.79
C SER A 62 -19.06 0.91 18.00
N ILE A 63 -19.19 -0.40 17.78
CA ILE A 63 -20.27 -1.00 16.95
C ILE A 63 -21.48 -1.44 17.79
N ALA A 64 -21.33 -1.63 19.10
CA ALA A 64 -22.40 -2.10 19.98
C ALA A 64 -23.04 -0.97 20.81
N ARG A 65 -23.66 0.02 20.15
CA ARG A 65 -24.70 0.83 20.81
C ARG A 65 -26.07 0.21 20.57
N PRO A 66 -26.88 -0.04 21.61
CA PRO A 66 -28.22 -0.56 21.40
C PRO A 66 -29.06 0.46 20.62
N LEU A 67 -29.82 -0.05 19.65
CA LEU A 67 -30.82 0.66 18.86
C LEU A 67 -31.82 1.36 19.79
N ALA A 68 -31.55 2.61 20.14
CA ALA A 68 -32.54 3.46 20.72
C ALA A 68 -33.45 3.96 19.58
N THR A 69 -34.76 3.77 19.72
CA THR A 69 -35.80 4.25 18.83
C THR A 69 -35.91 5.79 18.91
N GLY A 70 -34.92 6.46 18.30
CA GLY A 70 -34.91 7.90 18.06
C GLY A 70 -34.53 8.11 16.60
N GLY A 71 -35.32 8.87 15.87
CA GLY A 71 -35.19 9.06 14.43
C GLY A 71 -33.74 9.38 14.00
N PHE A 72 -33.15 8.48 13.23
CA PHE A 72 -31.81 8.66 12.68
C PHE A 72 -31.84 9.81 11.67
N ALA A 73 -30.91 10.75 11.81
CA ALA A 73 -30.61 11.65 10.70
C ALA A 73 -30.14 10.79 9.49
N PRO A 74 -30.64 11.05 8.28
CA PRO A 74 -30.29 10.26 7.11
C PRO A 74 -28.77 10.26 6.90
N GLY A 75 -28.20 9.08 6.83
CA GLY A 75 -26.76 8.89 6.64
C GLY A 75 -26.33 9.20 5.21
N VAL A 76 -25.13 9.71 5.07
CA VAL A 76 -24.48 9.95 3.80
C VAL A 76 -23.40 8.90 3.57
N LEU A 77 -23.52 8.13 2.48
CA LEU A 77 -22.48 7.21 2.03
C LEU A 77 -21.54 7.93 1.07
N VAL A 78 -20.27 7.96 1.41
CA VAL A 78 -19.21 8.58 0.59
C VAL A 78 -18.24 7.50 0.16
N LEU A 79 -18.11 7.30 -1.14
CA LEU A 79 -17.21 6.32 -1.73
C LEU A 79 -16.12 6.99 -2.55
N ALA A 80 -14.89 6.50 -2.42
CA ALA A 80 -13.76 6.85 -3.28
C ALA A 80 -12.97 5.59 -3.65
N ALA A 81 -12.28 5.61 -4.79
CA ALA A 81 -11.63 4.44 -5.35
C ALA A 81 -10.53 3.84 -4.45
N ILE A 82 -9.74 4.69 -3.78
CA ILE A 82 -8.63 4.30 -2.91
C ILE A 82 -8.64 5.07 -1.58
N GLY A 83 -7.90 4.55 -0.59
CA GLY A 83 -7.85 5.11 0.76
C GLY A 83 -7.41 6.57 0.83
N ASP A 84 -6.38 6.94 0.07
CA ASP A 84 -5.83 8.31 0.09
C ASP A 84 -6.82 9.33 -0.48
N ASN A 85 -7.46 9.01 -1.61
CA ASN A 85 -8.50 9.84 -2.22
C ASN A 85 -9.72 9.96 -1.31
N ARG A 86 -10.06 8.90 -0.58
CA ARG A 86 -11.12 8.88 0.43
C ARG A 86 -10.86 9.88 1.55
N ILE A 87 -9.62 9.91 2.06
CA ILE A 87 -9.23 10.83 3.14
C ILE A 87 -9.34 12.28 2.66
N ASP A 88 -8.83 12.60 1.45
CA ASP A 88 -8.92 13.94 0.88
C ASP A 88 -10.38 14.38 0.68
N LEU A 89 -11.19 13.51 0.11
CA LEU A 89 -12.63 13.79 -0.11
C LEU A 89 -13.35 14.02 1.21
N LEU A 90 -13.10 13.18 2.23
CA LEU A 90 -13.71 13.31 3.55
C LEU A 90 -13.32 14.61 4.24
N ASP A 91 -12.05 14.99 4.21
CA ASP A 91 -11.57 16.24 4.79
C ASP A 91 -12.25 17.46 4.16
N ARG A 92 -12.38 17.46 2.82
CA ARG A 92 -13.07 18.54 2.08
C ARG A 92 -14.56 18.59 2.39
N LEU A 93 -15.25 17.45 2.44
CA LEU A 93 -16.66 17.37 2.83
C LEU A 93 -16.90 17.80 4.29
N THR A 94 -16.03 17.38 5.19
CA THR A 94 -16.10 17.76 6.60
C THR A 94 -15.91 19.27 6.79
N THR A 95 -14.98 19.86 6.04
CA THR A 95 -14.76 21.31 6.02
C THR A 95 -16.01 22.07 5.56
N VAL A 96 -16.65 21.61 4.48
CA VAL A 96 -17.87 22.23 3.93
C VAL A 96 -19.07 22.12 4.90
N THR A 97 -19.15 21.04 5.67
CA THR A 97 -20.24 20.78 6.63
C THR A 97 -19.95 21.28 8.04
N GLU A 98 -18.74 21.80 8.29
CA GLU A 98 -18.27 22.18 9.63
C GLU A 98 -18.41 21.02 10.65
N GLY A 99 -18.29 19.79 10.19
CA GLY A 99 -18.47 18.59 11.02
C GLY A 99 -19.89 18.33 11.54
N ARG A 100 -20.92 19.01 11.02
CA ARG A 100 -22.30 18.91 11.49
C ARG A 100 -23.04 17.68 10.97
N VAL A 101 -22.49 16.98 9.97
CA VAL A 101 -23.14 15.84 9.31
C VAL A 101 -22.31 14.59 9.52
N SER A 102 -22.96 13.50 9.88
CA SER A 102 -22.32 12.19 9.96
C SER A 102 -22.11 11.63 8.55
N LEU A 103 -20.86 11.44 8.14
CA LEU A 103 -20.47 10.88 6.87
C LEU A 103 -19.90 9.48 7.07
N HIS A 104 -20.43 8.49 6.37
CA HIS A 104 -19.82 7.17 6.27
C HIS A 104 -18.94 7.14 5.04
N SER A 105 -17.60 7.26 5.22
CA SER A 105 -16.65 7.33 4.13
C SER A 105 -15.80 6.06 4.06
N THR A 106 -15.83 5.37 2.91
CA THR A 106 -15.11 4.12 2.69
C THR A 106 -14.75 3.94 1.21
N THR A 107 -14.08 2.84 0.85
CA THR A 107 -13.90 2.40 -0.55
C THR A 107 -14.96 1.34 -0.87
N PRO A 108 -15.26 1.03 -2.16
CA PRO A 108 -16.22 -0.01 -2.49
C PRO A 108 -15.93 -1.34 -1.79
N LEU A 109 -14.69 -1.81 -1.86
CA LEU A 109 -14.29 -3.08 -1.22
C LEU A 109 -14.32 -2.97 0.32
N GLY A 110 -13.94 -1.83 0.87
CA GLY A 110 -14.08 -1.54 2.31
C GLY A 110 -15.54 -1.60 2.74
N PHE A 111 -16.45 -1.01 1.96
CA PHE A 111 -17.88 -1.07 2.20
C PHE A 111 -18.41 -2.51 2.20
N PHE A 112 -18.08 -3.30 1.19
CA PHE A 112 -18.50 -4.69 1.13
C PHE A 112 -18.01 -5.50 2.34
N GLN A 113 -16.77 -5.26 2.78
CA GLN A 113 -16.21 -5.90 3.96
C GLN A 113 -16.97 -5.49 5.24
N GLU A 114 -17.19 -4.21 5.43
CA GLU A 114 -17.90 -3.69 6.60
C GLU A 114 -19.32 -4.26 6.68
N GLU A 115 -20.03 -4.30 5.55
CA GLU A 115 -21.41 -4.82 5.47
C GLU A 115 -21.47 -6.34 5.71
N VAL A 116 -20.57 -7.12 5.11
CA VAL A 116 -20.48 -8.58 5.36
C VAL A 116 -20.19 -8.86 6.83
N MET A 117 -19.32 -8.09 7.46
CA MET A 117 -19.01 -8.22 8.89
C MET A 117 -20.19 -7.82 9.78
N LEU A 118 -20.88 -6.73 9.44
CA LEU A 118 -22.02 -6.20 10.20
C LEU A 118 -23.23 -7.14 10.15
N PHE A 119 -23.51 -7.70 8.98
CA PHE A 119 -24.64 -8.59 8.74
C PHE A 119 -24.24 -10.07 8.73
N TRP A 120 -23.13 -10.42 9.37
CA TRP A 120 -22.63 -11.80 9.40
C TRP A 120 -23.65 -12.79 9.95
N SER A 121 -24.51 -12.39 10.89
CA SER A 121 -25.56 -13.22 11.45
C SER A 121 -26.60 -13.66 10.40
N LEU A 122 -26.93 -12.83 9.41
CA LEU A 122 -27.80 -13.20 8.30
C LEU A 122 -27.15 -14.25 7.41
N LEU A 123 -25.86 -14.08 7.13
CA LEU A 123 -25.09 -15.02 6.31
C LEU A 123 -24.91 -16.37 7.00
N ILE A 124 -24.73 -16.42 8.33
CA ILE A 124 -24.72 -17.67 9.10
C ILE A 124 -26.04 -18.44 8.88
N GLN A 125 -27.17 -17.77 8.99
CA GLN A 125 -28.48 -18.39 8.82
C GLN A 125 -28.73 -18.86 7.40
N GLN A 126 -28.37 -18.05 6.41
CA GLN A 126 -28.62 -18.35 5.00
C GLN A 126 -27.73 -19.46 4.45
N LEU A 127 -26.48 -19.54 4.91
CA LEU A 127 -25.47 -20.48 4.42
C LEU A 127 -25.24 -21.66 5.38
N ASP A 128 -26.02 -21.76 6.46
CA ASP A 128 -25.87 -22.78 7.52
C ASP A 128 -24.44 -22.87 8.06
N LEU A 129 -23.82 -21.70 8.29
CA LEU A 129 -22.46 -21.64 8.79
C LEU A 129 -22.42 -21.79 10.31
N LYS A 130 -21.28 -22.24 10.83
CA LYS A 130 -21.06 -22.27 12.27
C LYS A 130 -21.05 -20.84 12.83
N ALA A 131 -21.76 -20.65 13.96
CA ALA A 131 -21.83 -19.37 14.67
C ALA A 131 -20.48 -19.00 15.28
N GLN A 132 -19.64 -18.34 14.49
CA GLN A 132 -18.35 -17.77 14.92
C GLN A 132 -18.13 -16.44 14.21
N PHE A 133 -17.50 -15.47 14.88
CA PHE A 133 -17.17 -14.18 14.27
C PHE A 133 -16.08 -14.37 13.21
N PRO A 134 -16.21 -13.80 12.00
CA PRO A 134 -15.25 -14.02 10.92
C PRO A 134 -13.96 -13.24 11.13
N VAL A 135 -12.87 -13.76 10.58
CA VAL A 135 -11.55 -13.10 10.53
C VAL A 135 -11.16 -12.91 9.07
N ARG A 136 -10.79 -11.67 8.71
CA ARG A 136 -10.28 -11.39 7.38
C ARG A 136 -8.83 -11.86 7.27
N LEU A 137 -8.50 -12.65 6.27
CA LEU A 137 -7.13 -13.03 5.97
C LEU A 137 -6.37 -11.89 5.30
N ALA A 138 -5.14 -11.68 5.71
CA ALA A 138 -4.18 -10.87 4.96
C ALA A 138 -3.71 -11.65 3.72
N PRO A 139 -3.37 -10.98 2.60
CA PRO A 139 -3.04 -11.65 1.32
C PRO A 139 -1.89 -12.66 1.43
N GLU A 140 -0.90 -12.39 2.26
CA GLU A 140 0.24 -13.29 2.52
C GLU A 140 -0.20 -14.57 3.25
N ASN A 141 -1.10 -14.45 4.24
CA ASN A 141 -1.64 -15.61 4.95
C ASN A 141 -2.61 -16.40 4.05
N GLU A 142 -3.38 -15.70 3.23
CA GLU A 142 -4.23 -16.30 2.20
C GLU A 142 -3.40 -17.19 1.28
N GLN A 143 -2.30 -16.66 0.75
CA GLN A 143 -1.43 -17.38 -0.17
C GLN A 143 -0.75 -18.60 0.50
N GLU A 144 -0.27 -18.45 1.74
CA GLU A 144 0.33 -19.56 2.49
C GLU A 144 -0.66 -20.69 2.73
N LEU A 145 -1.87 -20.36 3.21
CA LEU A 145 -2.90 -21.35 3.51
C LEU A 145 -3.45 -22.04 2.26
N ALA A 146 -3.64 -21.29 1.17
CA ALA A 146 -4.04 -21.83 -0.12
C ALA A 146 -2.96 -22.79 -0.67
N THR A 147 -1.68 -22.43 -0.56
CA THR A 147 -0.55 -23.28 -0.94
C THR A 147 -0.58 -24.60 -0.19
N GLN A 148 -0.83 -24.56 1.11
CA GLN A 148 -0.93 -25.77 1.93
C GLN A 148 -2.13 -26.66 1.56
N LEU A 149 -3.30 -26.02 1.33
CA LEU A 149 -4.53 -26.74 0.96
C LEU A 149 -4.42 -27.40 -0.41
N TRP A 150 -3.79 -26.74 -1.37
CA TRP A 150 -3.68 -27.18 -2.76
C TRP A 150 -2.41 -27.97 -3.06
N ARG A 151 -1.61 -28.33 -2.06
CA ARG A 151 -0.29 -28.98 -2.20
C ARG A 151 -0.28 -30.11 -3.24
N SER A 152 -1.22 -31.04 -3.15
CA SER A 152 -1.27 -32.18 -4.05
C SER A 152 -1.54 -31.83 -5.52
N ALA A 153 -2.32 -30.78 -5.80
CA ALA A 153 -2.56 -30.27 -7.14
C ALA A 153 -1.35 -29.50 -7.67
N LEU A 154 -0.73 -28.67 -6.81
CA LEU A 154 0.46 -27.91 -7.16
C LEU A 154 1.66 -28.79 -7.49
N ASP A 155 1.88 -29.86 -6.74
CA ASP A 155 2.99 -30.81 -6.98
C ASP A 155 2.82 -31.52 -8.34
N ARG A 156 1.58 -31.84 -8.75
CA ARG A 156 1.30 -32.37 -10.09
C ARG A 156 1.54 -31.35 -11.20
N ALA A 157 1.05 -30.12 -11.02
CA ALA A 157 1.17 -29.06 -12.01
C ALA A 157 2.64 -28.65 -12.26
N ILE A 158 3.42 -28.49 -11.19
CA ILE A 158 4.83 -28.10 -11.28
C ILE A 158 5.68 -29.23 -11.86
N GLY A 159 5.34 -30.50 -11.56
CA GLY A 159 6.03 -31.66 -12.13
C GLY A 159 5.85 -31.80 -13.64
N GLN A 160 4.80 -31.22 -14.23
CA GLN A 160 4.51 -31.25 -15.65
C GLN A 160 5.09 -30.06 -16.44
N GLN A 161 5.17 -28.89 -15.83
CA GLN A 161 5.67 -27.65 -16.46
C GLN A 161 6.48 -26.80 -15.45
N ALA A 162 7.78 -26.89 -15.50
CA ALA A 162 8.69 -26.15 -14.58
C ALA A 162 8.79 -24.63 -14.83
N THR A 163 7.86 -24.02 -15.56
CA THR A 163 7.97 -22.63 -16.04
C THR A 163 7.41 -21.57 -15.09
N ILE A 164 6.51 -21.93 -14.18
CA ILE A 164 5.85 -20.97 -13.27
C ILE A 164 6.25 -21.25 -11.82
N ALA A 165 6.74 -20.24 -11.11
CA ALA A 165 6.99 -20.34 -9.67
C ALA A 165 5.68 -20.61 -8.90
N GLU A 166 5.71 -21.53 -7.94
CA GLU A 166 4.56 -21.98 -7.13
C GLU A 166 3.74 -20.81 -6.57
N GLY A 167 4.40 -19.87 -5.91
CA GLY A 167 3.71 -18.72 -5.32
C GLY A 167 2.99 -17.84 -6.33
N ARG A 168 3.51 -17.75 -7.57
CA ARG A 168 2.84 -17.03 -8.67
C ARG A 168 1.60 -17.79 -9.15
N LEU A 169 1.67 -19.10 -9.22
CA LEU A 169 0.52 -19.93 -9.62
C LEU A 169 -0.61 -19.79 -8.58
N VAL A 170 -0.29 -19.96 -7.30
CA VAL A 170 -1.27 -19.81 -6.22
C VAL A 170 -1.89 -18.40 -6.24
N ARG A 171 -1.07 -17.35 -6.42
CA ARG A 171 -1.59 -15.97 -6.48
C ARG A 171 -2.53 -15.78 -7.67
N ARG A 172 -2.19 -16.30 -8.86
CA ARG A 172 -3.07 -16.24 -10.03
C ARG A 172 -4.43 -16.90 -9.78
N LEU A 173 -4.46 -18.05 -9.12
CA LEU A 173 -5.72 -18.74 -8.77
C LEU A 173 -6.57 -17.90 -7.81
N LEU A 174 -5.97 -17.33 -6.77
CA LEU A 174 -6.66 -16.46 -5.81
C LEU A 174 -7.16 -15.15 -6.47
N ASP A 175 -6.41 -14.61 -7.42
CA ASP A 175 -6.81 -13.44 -8.20
C ASP A 175 -8.03 -13.73 -9.09
N LEU A 176 -8.14 -14.92 -9.66
CA LEU A 176 -9.34 -15.34 -10.42
C LEU A 176 -10.60 -15.34 -9.56
N LEU A 177 -10.52 -15.85 -8.33
CA LEU A 177 -11.64 -15.80 -7.39
C LEU A 177 -12.05 -14.36 -7.09
N GLN A 178 -11.07 -13.48 -6.89
CA GLN A 178 -11.33 -12.06 -6.62
C GLN A 178 -11.95 -11.36 -7.83
N LEU A 179 -11.42 -11.59 -9.05
CA LEU A 179 -11.94 -11.00 -10.28
C LEU A 179 -13.39 -11.44 -10.55
N ALA A 180 -13.66 -12.74 -10.46
CA ALA A 180 -15.00 -13.27 -10.64
C ALA A 180 -15.99 -12.64 -9.65
N SER A 181 -15.63 -12.60 -8.37
CA SER A 181 -16.48 -12.03 -7.32
C SER A 181 -16.75 -10.54 -7.52
N LEU A 182 -15.73 -9.76 -7.90
CA LEU A 182 -15.86 -8.32 -8.18
C LEU A 182 -16.69 -8.02 -9.44
N ALA A 183 -16.64 -8.94 -10.40
CA ALA A 183 -17.46 -8.89 -11.62
C ALA A 183 -18.93 -9.32 -11.40
N GLY A 184 -19.25 -9.91 -10.24
CA GLY A 184 -20.57 -10.49 -10.01
C GLY A 184 -20.78 -11.82 -10.76
N ILE A 185 -19.71 -12.61 -10.92
CA ILE A 185 -19.69 -13.89 -11.61
C ILE A 185 -19.54 -15.00 -10.55
N PRO A 186 -20.40 -16.05 -10.58
CA PRO A 186 -20.25 -17.18 -9.69
C PRO A 186 -18.93 -17.92 -9.92
N VAL A 187 -18.31 -18.42 -8.85
CA VAL A 187 -17.06 -19.19 -8.95
C VAL A 187 -17.19 -20.45 -9.83
N THR A 188 -18.38 -20.99 -9.93
CA THR A 188 -18.73 -22.14 -10.80
C THR A 188 -18.57 -21.87 -12.28
N ASP A 189 -18.64 -20.61 -12.69
CA ASP A 189 -18.57 -20.21 -14.10
C ASP A 189 -17.13 -19.92 -14.55
N VAL A 190 -16.20 -19.79 -13.60
CA VAL A 190 -14.78 -19.51 -13.87
C VAL A 190 -14.16 -20.52 -14.86
N PRO A 191 -14.34 -21.84 -14.71
CA PRO A 191 -13.80 -22.81 -15.66
C PRO A 191 -14.27 -22.59 -17.11
N VAL A 192 -15.55 -22.29 -17.30
CA VAL A 192 -16.15 -22.05 -18.61
C VAL A 192 -15.57 -20.78 -19.24
N ILE A 193 -15.39 -19.72 -18.45
CA ILE A 193 -14.80 -18.46 -18.90
C ILE A 193 -13.34 -18.66 -19.33
N LEU A 194 -12.57 -19.43 -18.58
CA LEU A 194 -11.17 -19.71 -18.91
C LEU A 194 -11.07 -20.57 -20.19
N ASP A 195 -11.86 -21.64 -20.30
CA ASP A 195 -11.91 -22.49 -21.50
C ASP A 195 -12.26 -21.68 -22.75
N GLN A 196 -13.30 -20.85 -22.69
CA GLN A 196 -13.71 -20.01 -23.81
C GLN A 196 -12.72 -18.89 -24.13
N GLY A 197 -12.16 -18.24 -23.09
CA GLY A 197 -11.31 -17.07 -23.24
C GLY A 197 -9.85 -17.35 -23.55
N LEU A 198 -9.27 -18.44 -23.00
CA LEU A 198 -7.86 -18.75 -23.10
C LEU A 198 -7.54 -19.90 -24.07
N ASN A 199 -8.52 -20.41 -24.80
CA ASN A 199 -8.34 -21.55 -25.68
C ASN A 199 -7.19 -21.34 -26.68
N GLY A 200 -6.10 -22.11 -26.50
CA GLY A 200 -4.93 -22.07 -27.37
C GLY A 200 -3.88 -21.01 -27.07
N GLN A 201 -3.95 -20.32 -25.93
CA GLN A 201 -2.92 -19.34 -25.54
C GLN A 201 -1.71 -19.98 -24.83
N VAL A 202 -0.53 -19.39 -25.08
CA VAL A 202 0.77 -19.82 -24.50
C VAL A 202 0.84 -19.58 -22.99
N ASP A 203 0.07 -18.64 -22.45
CA ASP A 203 0.04 -18.25 -21.05
C ASP A 203 -1.02 -18.98 -20.21
N ALA A 204 -1.60 -20.06 -20.71
CA ALA A 204 -2.57 -20.88 -19.98
C ALA A 204 -1.99 -21.38 -18.64
N LEU A 205 -2.86 -21.60 -17.65
CA LEU A 205 -2.45 -22.20 -16.39
C LEU A 205 -1.97 -23.63 -16.61
N PRO A 206 -0.99 -24.14 -15.86
CA PRO A 206 -0.54 -25.52 -15.92
C PRO A 206 -1.52 -26.50 -15.22
N LEU A 207 -2.79 -26.17 -15.20
CA LEU A 207 -3.89 -26.91 -14.60
C LEU A 207 -5.08 -26.92 -15.55
N PRO A 208 -5.85 -28.03 -15.66
CA PRO A 208 -7.11 -28.04 -16.39
C PRO A 208 -8.11 -27.03 -15.79
N ASP A 209 -8.88 -26.34 -16.62
CA ASP A 209 -9.82 -25.31 -16.17
C ASP A 209 -10.87 -25.83 -15.18
N VAL A 210 -11.31 -27.07 -15.34
CA VAL A 210 -12.21 -27.76 -14.38
C VAL A 210 -11.55 -27.90 -13.02
N GLU A 211 -10.26 -28.31 -12.98
CA GLU A 211 -9.51 -28.43 -11.72
C GLU A 211 -9.31 -27.07 -11.06
N VAL A 212 -9.12 -25.99 -11.83
CA VAL A 212 -9.09 -24.62 -11.30
C VAL A 212 -10.40 -24.30 -10.57
N GLY A 213 -11.56 -24.58 -11.18
CA GLY A 213 -12.86 -24.39 -10.54
C GLY A 213 -13.01 -25.17 -9.23
N ASP A 214 -12.61 -26.43 -9.23
CA ASP A 214 -12.66 -27.30 -8.05
C ASP A 214 -11.78 -26.75 -6.91
N LEU A 215 -10.58 -26.28 -7.23
CA LEU A 215 -9.66 -25.68 -6.24
C LEU A 215 -10.23 -24.39 -5.65
N LEU A 216 -10.84 -23.53 -6.45
CA LEU A 216 -11.45 -22.29 -5.99
C LEU A 216 -12.67 -22.55 -5.09
N GLN A 217 -13.54 -23.51 -5.47
CA GLN A 217 -14.68 -23.92 -4.63
C GLN A 217 -14.22 -24.55 -3.31
N LEU A 218 -13.22 -25.43 -3.37
CA LEU A 218 -12.61 -26.03 -2.19
C LEU A 218 -12.05 -24.96 -1.25
N TRP A 219 -11.37 -23.94 -1.79
CA TRP A 219 -10.85 -22.82 -1.01
C TRP A 219 -11.96 -22.03 -0.33
N GLN A 220 -12.99 -21.66 -1.08
CA GLN A 220 -14.12 -20.91 -0.57
C GLN A 220 -14.83 -21.68 0.58
N GLN A 221 -15.12 -22.95 0.36
CA GLN A 221 -15.75 -23.80 1.38
C GLN A 221 -14.86 -23.93 2.60
N TRP A 222 -13.56 -24.22 2.42
CA TRP A 222 -12.59 -24.40 3.50
C TRP A 222 -12.49 -23.15 4.38
N CYS A 223 -12.48 -21.96 3.76
CA CYS A 223 -12.47 -20.68 4.46
C CYS A 223 -13.76 -20.43 5.23
N LEU A 224 -14.91 -20.58 4.59
CA LEU A 224 -16.22 -20.34 5.22
C LEU A 224 -16.48 -21.25 6.42
N GLU A 225 -16.13 -22.53 6.31
CA GLU A 225 -16.22 -23.47 7.44
C GLU A 225 -15.40 -23.01 8.65
N ARG A 226 -14.32 -22.24 8.44
CA ARG A 226 -13.41 -21.74 9.49
C ARG A 226 -13.66 -20.29 9.89
N GLY A 227 -14.65 -19.64 9.27
CA GLY A 227 -14.92 -18.23 9.45
C GLY A 227 -13.74 -17.36 9.02
N LEU A 228 -13.04 -17.75 7.96
CA LEU A 228 -11.95 -16.99 7.35
C LEU A 228 -12.46 -16.32 6.08
N LEU A 229 -12.16 -15.06 5.90
CA LEU A 229 -12.64 -14.27 4.77
C LEU A 229 -11.47 -13.65 4.01
N THR A 230 -11.47 -13.82 2.69
CA THR A 230 -10.56 -13.14 1.77
C THR A 230 -11.33 -12.05 1.01
N TYR A 231 -10.63 -11.21 0.27
CA TYR A 231 -11.29 -10.17 -0.54
C TYR A 231 -12.26 -10.75 -1.57
N GLY A 232 -11.88 -11.84 -2.24
CA GLY A 232 -12.76 -12.52 -3.20
C GLY A 232 -14.00 -13.11 -2.51
N ILE A 233 -13.82 -13.78 -1.37
CA ILE A 233 -14.93 -14.35 -0.60
C ILE A 233 -15.87 -13.26 -0.09
N ILE A 234 -15.33 -12.15 0.44
CA ILE A 234 -16.13 -11.00 0.90
C ILE A 234 -16.99 -10.44 -0.24
N ALA A 235 -16.38 -10.16 -1.40
CA ALA A 235 -17.10 -9.67 -2.57
C ALA A 235 -18.18 -10.63 -3.03
N GLY A 236 -17.87 -11.94 -3.08
CA GLY A 236 -18.82 -12.99 -3.43
C GLY A 236 -20.01 -13.08 -2.47
N LEU A 237 -19.74 -13.08 -1.15
CA LEU A 237 -20.80 -13.11 -0.13
C LEU A 237 -21.68 -11.86 -0.20
N TYR A 238 -21.05 -10.70 -0.44
CA TYR A 238 -21.77 -9.44 -0.53
C TYR A 238 -22.79 -9.44 -1.67
N TRP A 239 -22.35 -9.67 -2.91
CA TRP A 239 -23.23 -9.54 -4.07
C TRP A 239 -24.19 -10.71 -4.23
N GLN A 240 -23.77 -11.94 -3.90
CA GLN A 240 -24.57 -13.14 -4.14
C GLN A 240 -25.60 -13.40 -3.05
N TYR A 241 -25.28 -13.08 -1.80
CA TYR A 241 -26.12 -13.46 -0.67
C TYR A 241 -26.64 -12.26 0.13
N LEU A 242 -25.81 -11.25 0.40
CA LEU A 242 -26.22 -10.14 1.26
C LEU A 242 -27.02 -9.08 0.49
N LEU A 243 -26.51 -8.58 -0.62
CA LEU A 243 -27.13 -7.49 -1.39
C LEU A 243 -28.56 -7.82 -1.86
N PRO A 244 -28.88 -9.05 -2.33
CA PRO A 244 -30.25 -9.41 -2.70
C PRO A 244 -31.17 -9.73 -1.51
N HIS A 245 -30.65 -9.78 -0.28
CA HIS A 245 -31.42 -10.15 0.91
C HIS A 245 -32.41 -9.04 1.32
N PRO A 246 -33.74 -9.30 1.39
CA PRO A 246 -34.74 -8.23 1.62
C PRO A 246 -34.52 -7.43 2.90
N VAL A 247 -34.19 -8.12 4.02
CA VAL A 247 -33.91 -7.45 5.30
C VAL A 247 -32.70 -6.53 5.20
N TYR A 248 -31.67 -6.93 4.44
CA TYR A 248 -30.50 -6.09 4.20
C TYR A 248 -30.84 -4.86 3.38
N GLN A 249 -31.60 -5.01 2.28
CA GLN A 249 -32.01 -3.92 1.41
C GLN A 249 -32.84 -2.87 2.19
N GLU A 250 -33.75 -3.31 3.06
CA GLU A 250 -34.53 -2.42 3.94
C GLU A 250 -33.61 -1.62 4.88
N GLN A 251 -32.64 -2.29 5.53
CA GLN A 251 -31.68 -1.65 6.42
C GLN A 251 -30.74 -0.69 5.65
N LEU A 252 -30.34 -1.06 4.44
CA LEU A 252 -29.49 -0.24 3.57
C LEU A 252 -30.21 1.07 3.20
N ALA A 253 -31.49 0.99 2.77
CA ALA A 253 -32.33 2.12 2.44
C ALA A 253 -32.59 3.05 3.62
N GLN A 254 -32.76 2.50 4.83
CA GLN A 254 -32.94 3.30 6.04
C GLN A 254 -31.67 4.05 6.45
N ARG A 255 -30.49 3.45 6.22
CA ARG A 255 -29.19 4.03 6.62
C ARG A 255 -28.69 5.09 5.65
N TYR A 256 -28.91 4.91 4.35
CA TYR A 256 -28.30 5.77 3.33
C TYR A 256 -29.35 6.38 2.40
N GLN A 257 -29.58 7.66 2.58
CA GLN A 257 -30.47 8.45 1.70
C GLN A 257 -29.70 9.38 0.74
N LEU A 258 -28.39 9.53 0.98
CA LEU A 258 -27.48 10.29 0.10
C LEU A 258 -26.27 9.42 -0.23
N LEU A 259 -25.91 9.42 -1.50
CA LEU A 259 -24.74 8.70 -2.04
C LEU A 259 -23.83 9.66 -2.79
N LEU A 260 -22.58 9.73 -2.41
CA LEU A 260 -21.53 10.48 -3.09
C LEU A 260 -20.45 9.48 -3.51
N ALA A 261 -20.35 9.21 -4.82
CA ALA A 261 -19.38 8.24 -5.36
C ALA A 261 -18.44 8.95 -6.33
N ASP A 262 -17.18 9.05 -5.95
CA ASP A 262 -16.14 9.78 -6.69
C ASP A 262 -15.25 8.80 -7.47
N ASP A 263 -15.03 9.08 -8.79
CA ASP A 263 -14.30 8.26 -9.74
C ASP A 263 -14.87 6.84 -9.88
N VAL A 264 -16.15 6.72 -10.24
CA VAL A 264 -16.81 5.42 -10.41
C VAL A 264 -16.25 4.57 -11.55
N ASP A 265 -15.49 5.16 -12.47
CA ASP A 265 -14.70 4.46 -13.48
C ASP A 265 -13.63 3.51 -12.89
N GLU A 266 -13.30 3.65 -11.61
CA GLU A 266 -12.37 2.81 -10.88
C GLU A 266 -13.04 1.69 -10.07
N TYR A 267 -14.36 1.53 -10.15
CA TYR A 267 -15.11 0.62 -9.28
C TYR A 267 -15.41 -0.73 -9.94
N PRO A 268 -15.57 -1.80 -9.14
CA PRO A 268 -15.95 -3.10 -9.64
C PRO A 268 -17.42 -3.14 -10.08
N ALA A 269 -17.74 -4.08 -10.97
CA ALA A 269 -19.10 -4.22 -11.55
C ALA A 269 -20.19 -4.33 -10.47
N ILE A 270 -19.96 -5.08 -9.38
CA ILE A 270 -20.94 -5.25 -8.29
C ILE A 270 -21.31 -3.94 -7.58
N ALA A 271 -20.48 -2.90 -7.69
CA ALA A 271 -20.82 -1.57 -7.16
C ALA A 271 -22.02 -0.95 -7.89
N ARG A 272 -22.21 -1.24 -9.18
CA ARG A 272 -23.39 -0.79 -9.93
C ARG A 272 -24.67 -1.36 -9.33
N THR A 273 -24.72 -2.63 -9.00
CA THR A 273 -25.89 -3.26 -8.36
C THR A 273 -26.21 -2.62 -7.00
N LEU A 274 -25.20 -2.28 -6.19
CA LEU A 274 -25.39 -1.52 -4.97
C LEU A 274 -26.03 -0.15 -5.25
N PHE A 275 -25.52 0.57 -6.26
CA PHE A 275 -26.02 1.90 -6.61
C PHE A 275 -27.46 1.84 -7.13
N GLU A 276 -27.76 0.89 -8.00
CA GLU A 276 -29.12 0.66 -8.49
C GLU A 276 -30.09 0.35 -7.35
N THR A 277 -29.69 -0.50 -6.40
CA THR A 277 -30.50 -0.80 -5.19
C THR A 277 -30.78 0.46 -4.35
N LEU A 278 -29.79 1.32 -4.15
CA LEU A 278 -29.99 2.58 -3.40
C LEU A 278 -30.86 3.57 -4.18
N LEU A 279 -30.70 3.69 -5.50
CA LEU A 279 -31.52 4.52 -6.34
C LEU A 279 -32.98 4.05 -6.38
N ASP A 280 -33.20 2.74 -6.46
CA ASP A 280 -34.55 2.16 -6.40
C ASP A 280 -35.23 2.39 -5.05
N ALA A 281 -34.46 2.48 -3.99
CA ALA A 281 -34.93 2.89 -2.66
C ALA A 281 -35.15 4.41 -2.51
N GLY A 282 -34.88 5.21 -3.56
CA GLY A 282 -35.12 6.66 -3.57
C GLY A 282 -33.97 7.50 -3.01
N ALA A 283 -32.76 6.97 -2.89
CA ALA A 283 -31.59 7.73 -2.47
C ALA A 283 -31.20 8.78 -3.54
N ASN A 284 -30.81 9.98 -3.09
CA ASN A 284 -30.19 10.97 -3.97
C ASN A 284 -28.71 10.62 -4.16
N ALA A 285 -28.21 10.79 -5.39
CA ALA A 285 -26.84 10.40 -5.69
C ALA A 285 -26.10 11.42 -6.57
N VAL A 286 -24.76 11.52 -6.36
CA VAL A 286 -23.83 12.15 -7.31
C VAL A 286 -22.72 11.16 -7.60
N PHE A 287 -22.53 10.90 -8.87
CA PHE A 287 -21.48 10.04 -9.41
C PHE A 287 -20.50 10.89 -10.21
N THR A 288 -19.19 10.71 -10.02
CA THR A 288 -18.19 11.30 -10.92
C THR A 288 -17.53 10.21 -11.77
N TYR A 289 -17.30 10.50 -13.02
CA TYR A 289 -16.78 9.56 -13.99
C TYR A 289 -15.74 10.23 -14.92
N ASN A 290 -14.63 9.53 -15.15
CA ASN A 290 -13.61 9.93 -16.11
C ASN A 290 -13.57 8.91 -17.25
N PRO A 291 -13.97 9.28 -18.50
CA PRO A 291 -13.96 8.33 -19.63
C PRO A 291 -12.57 7.80 -19.97
N ASP A 292 -11.52 8.57 -19.70
CA ASP A 292 -10.12 8.19 -19.90
C ASP A 292 -9.39 7.83 -18.58
N GLY A 293 -10.12 7.65 -17.48
CA GLY A 293 -9.60 7.22 -16.20
C GLY A 293 -9.19 5.74 -16.22
N ALA A 294 -9.97 4.90 -15.55
CA ALA A 294 -9.82 3.46 -15.54
C ALA A 294 -8.40 2.97 -15.22
N VAL A 295 -7.77 3.54 -14.19
CA VAL A 295 -6.44 3.15 -13.73
C VAL A 295 -6.46 1.70 -13.22
N ARG A 296 -7.56 1.30 -12.59
CA ARG A 296 -7.77 -0.03 -12.01
C ARG A 296 -8.42 -1.04 -12.98
N LEU A 297 -8.53 -0.71 -14.25
CA LEU A 297 -8.90 -1.67 -15.30
C LEU A 297 -7.85 -2.79 -15.32
N GLY A 298 -8.29 -4.03 -15.20
CA GLY A 298 -7.41 -5.18 -15.01
C GLY A 298 -7.14 -5.54 -13.55
N LEU A 299 -7.61 -4.72 -12.59
CA LEU A 299 -7.59 -4.97 -11.15
C LEU A 299 -9.01 -5.12 -10.56
N GLY A 300 -9.99 -5.40 -11.39
CA GLY A 300 -11.38 -5.61 -11.01
C GLY A 300 -12.32 -4.41 -11.24
N ALA A 301 -11.83 -3.28 -11.73
CA ALA A 301 -12.69 -2.17 -12.17
C ALA A 301 -13.34 -2.48 -13.53
N ASP A 302 -14.60 -2.07 -13.70
CA ASP A 302 -15.34 -2.19 -14.96
C ASP A 302 -16.00 -0.84 -15.36
N PRO A 303 -15.20 0.08 -15.92
CA PRO A 303 -15.67 1.42 -16.24
C PRO A 303 -16.80 1.45 -17.29
N VAL A 304 -16.76 0.55 -18.27
CA VAL A 304 -17.76 0.50 -19.33
C VAL A 304 -19.12 0.07 -18.77
N TYR A 305 -19.13 -0.95 -17.93
CA TYR A 305 -20.36 -1.40 -17.28
C TYR A 305 -20.92 -0.34 -16.34
N LEU A 306 -20.06 0.31 -15.55
CA LEU A 306 -20.45 1.38 -14.63
C LEU A 306 -21.02 2.60 -15.39
N SER A 307 -20.51 2.92 -16.59
CA SER A 307 -21.00 4.06 -17.38
C SER A 307 -22.48 3.94 -17.77
N GLY A 308 -23.02 2.72 -17.90
CA GLY A 308 -24.45 2.51 -18.13
C GLY A 308 -25.38 3.01 -17.01
N LEU A 309 -24.83 3.35 -15.83
CA LEU A 309 -25.60 3.99 -14.76
C LEU A 309 -26.02 5.43 -15.14
N ALA A 310 -25.32 6.06 -16.08
CA ALA A 310 -25.65 7.40 -16.58
C ALA A 310 -27.08 7.49 -17.18
N ASP A 311 -27.60 6.38 -17.72
CA ASP A 311 -28.96 6.33 -18.29
C ASP A 311 -30.06 6.57 -17.24
N ARG A 312 -29.71 6.43 -15.95
CA ARG A 312 -30.61 6.68 -14.81
C ARG A 312 -30.39 8.03 -14.15
N CYS A 313 -29.50 8.86 -14.68
CA CYS A 313 -29.03 10.08 -14.06
C CYS A 313 -29.17 11.29 -14.99
N ARG A 314 -29.28 12.46 -14.43
CA ARG A 314 -29.02 13.68 -15.16
C ARG A 314 -27.53 13.81 -15.43
N VAL A 315 -27.14 13.86 -16.70
CA VAL A 315 -25.74 13.94 -17.10
C VAL A 315 -25.25 15.38 -17.15
N GLU A 316 -24.15 15.67 -16.46
CA GLU A 316 -23.44 16.95 -16.49
C GLU A 316 -22.03 16.71 -17.03
N THR A 317 -21.66 17.40 -18.09
CA THR A 317 -20.34 17.25 -18.74
C THR A 317 -19.47 18.47 -18.45
N LEU A 318 -18.31 18.21 -17.83
CA LEU A 318 -17.31 19.22 -17.52
C LEU A 318 -16.22 19.19 -18.60
N ILE A 319 -16.29 20.14 -19.55
CA ILE A 319 -15.40 20.23 -20.72
C ILE A 319 -14.07 20.88 -20.34
N ASN A 320 -14.10 21.96 -19.55
CA ASN A 320 -12.93 22.79 -19.28
C ASN A 320 -12.24 22.36 -17.96
N ARG A 321 -10.93 22.40 -17.97
CA ARG A 321 -10.13 22.28 -16.75
C ARG A 321 -9.99 23.64 -16.05
N PRO A 322 -10.25 23.76 -14.74
CA PRO A 322 -10.15 25.04 -14.02
C PRO A 322 -8.71 25.56 -13.91
N VAL A 323 -7.71 24.70 -14.07
CA VAL A 323 -6.28 25.06 -14.08
C VAL A 323 -5.68 24.56 -15.39
N PRO A 324 -5.06 25.43 -16.20
CA PRO A 324 -4.44 25.05 -17.47
C PRO A 324 -3.37 23.98 -17.30
N CYS A 325 -3.23 23.13 -18.30
CA CYS A 325 -2.21 22.08 -18.35
C CYS A 325 -1.80 21.80 -19.81
N LEU A 326 -0.74 21.03 -19.99
CA LEU A 326 -0.26 20.67 -21.33
C LEU A 326 -1.27 19.83 -22.13
N GLY A 327 -2.15 19.10 -21.43
CA GLY A 327 -3.24 18.36 -22.08
C GLY A 327 -4.20 19.23 -22.86
N ASP A 328 -4.43 20.48 -22.46
CA ASP A 328 -5.40 21.36 -23.14
C ASP A 328 -5.01 21.68 -24.58
N THR A 329 -3.73 21.56 -24.92
CA THR A 329 -3.19 21.94 -26.25
C THR A 329 -2.49 20.82 -26.98
N LEU A 330 -2.02 19.76 -26.31
CA LEU A 330 -1.11 18.77 -26.89
C LEU A 330 -1.63 17.33 -26.86
N GLU A 331 -2.80 17.07 -26.22
CA GLU A 331 -3.24 15.68 -26.03
C GLU A 331 -3.51 14.96 -27.36
N ASP A 332 -4.16 15.61 -28.34
CA ASP A 332 -4.46 14.98 -29.62
C ASP A 332 -3.17 14.71 -30.45
N GLU A 333 -2.25 15.67 -30.45
CA GLU A 333 -0.97 15.54 -31.19
C GLU A 333 -0.07 14.46 -30.60
N ILE A 334 0.07 14.40 -29.27
CA ILE A 334 0.89 13.39 -28.59
C ILE A 334 0.30 12.00 -28.76
N VAL A 335 -1.01 11.86 -28.61
CA VAL A 335 -1.67 10.56 -28.84
C VAL A 335 -1.48 10.12 -30.30
N ALA A 336 -1.68 11.01 -31.28
CA ALA A 336 -1.48 10.69 -32.69
C ALA A 336 -0.04 10.25 -32.99
N LEU A 337 0.98 10.94 -32.46
CA LEU A 337 2.41 10.57 -32.63
C LEU A 337 2.74 9.18 -32.11
N VAL A 338 2.00 8.67 -31.12
CA VAL A 338 2.25 7.36 -30.52
C VAL A 338 1.41 6.26 -31.18
N THR A 339 0.18 6.58 -31.62
CA THR A 339 -0.77 5.57 -32.13
C THR A 339 -0.83 5.49 -33.65
N ASP A 340 -0.44 6.56 -34.37
CA ASP A 340 -0.46 6.60 -35.83
C ASP A 340 0.97 6.61 -36.39
N PRO A 341 1.46 5.49 -36.98
CA PRO A 341 2.80 5.39 -37.53
C PRO A 341 3.09 6.35 -38.68
N ILE A 342 2.07 6.94 -39.30
CA ILE A 342 2.19 7.85 -40.45
C ILE A 342 2.19 9.32 -39.99
N PHE A 343 1.78 9.60 -38.77
CA PHE A 343 1.71 10.95 -38.26
C PHE A 343 3.08 11.46 -37.82
N PHE A 344 3.50 12.62 -38.32
CA PHE A 344 4.73 13.30 -37.96
C PHE A 344 4.44 14.73 -37.55
N ALA A 345 4.94 15.11 -36.38
CA ALA A 345 4.87 16.48 -35.88
C ALA A 345 6.17 16.81 -35.11
N THR A 346 6.47 18.08 -34.97
CA THR A 346 7.55 18.55 -34.09
C THR A 346 6.91 19.10 -32.82
N LEU A 347 7.27 18.53 -31.68
CA LEU A 347 6.69 18.93 -30.40
C LEU A 347 7.24 20.29 -29.93
N PRO A 348 6.40 21.10 -29.24
CA PRO A 348 6.81 22.40 -28.74
C PRO A 348 7.86 22.29 -27.61
N ASP A 349 8.54 23.41 -27.31
CA ASP A 349 9.57 23.51 -26.28
C ASP A 349 9.14 23.08 -24.85
N ALA A 350 7.84 23.00 -24.62
CA ALA A 350 7.29 22.45 -23.37
C ALA A 350 7.58 20.95 -23.21
N ILE A 351 7.89 20.25 -24.30
CA ILE A 351 8.29 18.83 -24.28
C ILE A 351 9.72 18.72 -24.78
N GLN A 352 10.61 18.18 -23.96
CA GLN A 352 12.03 18.09 -24.24
C GLN A 352 12.50 16.65 -24.05
N ALA A 353 13.56 16.24 -24.76
CA ALA A 353 14.13 14.92 -24.59
C ALA A 353 15.52 14.98 -23.92
N ILE A 354 15.74 14.08 -22.97
CA ILE A 354 17.04 13.77 -22.40
C ILE A 354 17.44 12.43 -23.01
N GLN A 355 18.48 12.43 -23.87
CA GLN A 355 18.94 11.25 -24.57
C GLN A 355 20.35 10.89 -24.11
N THR A 356 20.57 9.61 -23.78
CA THR A 356 21.87 9.11 -23.34
C THR A 356 22.07 7.69 -23.85
N THR A 357 23.33 7.22 -23.88
CA THR A 357 23.63 5.87 -24.30
C THR A 357 23.37 4.83 -23.22
N SER A 358 23.49 5.20 -21.94
CA SER A 358 23.30 4.26 -20.84
C SER A 358 22.32 4.81 -19.79
N ARG A 359 21.63 3.88 -19.13
CA ARG A 359 20.68 4.24 -18.07
C ARG A 359 21.32 4.93 -16.86
N ALA A 360 22.58 4.61 -16.55
CA ALA A 360 23.31 5.31 -15.48
C ALA A 360 23.53 6.79 -15.83
N GLN A 361 23.92 7.09 -17.07
CA GLN A 361 24.02 8.47 -17.55
C GLN A 361 22.67 9.18 -17.55
N LEU A 362 21.59 8.47 -17.92
CA LEU A 362 20.24 9.01 -17.88
C LEU A 362 19.83 9.46 -16.47
N LEU A 363 20.06 8.62 -15.47
CA LEU A 363 19.73 8.95 -14.08
C LEU A 363 20.53 10.16 -13.56
N ASN A 364 21.83 10.20 -13.86
CA ASN A 364 22.70 11.33 -13.50
C ASN A 364 22.21 12.62 -14.20
N ARG A 365 21.98 12.59 -15.51
CA ARG A 365 21.55 13.77 -16.26
C ARG A 365 20.18 14.27 -15.81
N THR A 366 19.27 13.35 -15.49
CA THR A 366 17.96 13.70 -14.93
C THR A 366 18.11 14.39 -13.56
N ALA A 367 18.98 13.87 -12.70
CA ALA A 367 19.26 14.49 -11.41
C ALA A 367 19.91 15.88 -11.58
N ASP A 368 20.88 16.04 -12.48
CA ASP A 368 21.56 17.31 -12.73
C ASP A 368 20.57 18.41 -13.14
N ILE A 369 19.64 18.11 -14.06
CA ILE A 369 18.63 19.08 -14.51
C ILE A 369 17.70 19.47 -13.36
N ILE A 370 17.30 18.50 -12.52
CA ILE A 370 16.47 18.78 -11.35
C ILE A 370 17.23 19.66 -10.34
N ILE A 371 18.49 19.33 -10.06
CA ILE A 371 19.35 20.06 -9.12
C ILE A 371 19.55 21.50 -9.61
N GLU A 372 19.91 21.69 -10.87
CA GLU A 372 20.09 23.02 -11.46
C GLU A 372 18.81 23.86 -11.39
N ALA A 373 17.67 23.29 -11.76
CA ALA A 373 16.39 23.97 -11.75
C ALA A 373 15.94 24.39 -10.33
N VAL A 374 16.20 23.55 -9.33
CA VAL A 374 15.88 23.83 -7.93
C VAL A 374 16.86 24.90 -7.35
N GLN A 375 18.17 24.75 -7.61
CA GLN A 375 19.18 25.69 -7.13
C GLN A 375 19.04 27.08 -7.74
N THR A 376 18.66 27.15 -9.02
CA THR A 376 18.36 28.43 -9.70
C THR A 376 16.97 28.97 -9.38
N GLN A 377 16.22 28.34 -8.47
CA GLN A 377 14.87 28.72 -8.05
C GLN A 377 13.82 28.82 -9.19
N GLN A 378 14.04 28.14 -10.29
CA GLN A 378 13.04 28.04 -11.38
C GLN A 378 11.81 27.28 -10.95
N ILE A 379 12.00 26.25 -10.09
CA ILE A 379 10.93 25.39 -9.62
C ILE A 379 11.22 24.91 -8.18
N GLN A 380 10.16 24.56 -7.45
CA GLN A 380 10.30 23.95 -6.15
C GLN A 380 10.29 22.42 -6.25
N PRO A 381 10.99 21.66 -5.38
CA PRO A 381 11.01 20.22 -5.39
C PRO A 381 9.61 19.58 -5.46
N ARG A 382 8.64 20.09 -4.70
CA ARG A 382 7.24 19.60 -4.68
C ARG A 382 6.48 19.76 -6.01
N ASP A 383 6.99 20.57 -6.92
CA ASP A 383 6.37 20.82 -8.23
C ASP A 383 6.95 19.90 -9.33
N ILE A 384 7.84 18.95 -8.93
CA ILE A 384 8.52 18.01 -9.83
C ILE A 384 8.08 16.58 -9.54
N ALA A 385 7.75 15.84 -10.61
CA ALA A 385 7.51 14.39 -10.54
C ALA A 385 8.40 13.64 -11.53
N VAL A 386 9.07 12.59 -11.07
CA VAL A 386 9.77 11.60 -11.88
C VAL A 386 8.92 10.35 -11.95
N ILE A 387 8.44 10.04 -13.15
CA ILE A 387 7.42 9.00 -13.40
C ILE A 387 8.01 7.95 -14.33
N ALA A 388 7.99 6.67 -13.92
CA ALA A 388 8.48 5.56 -14.73
C ALA A 388 7.38 4.50 -14.94
N PRO A 389 7.46 3.66 -15.97
CA PRO A 389 6.56 2.50 -16.10
C PRO A 389 6.75 1.49 -14.96
N GLY A 390 7.96 1.48 -14.35
CA GLY A 390 8.29 0.74 -13.13
C GLY A 390 9.59 1.29 -12.55
N VAL A 391 9.55 1.68 -11.27
CA VAL A 391 10.73 2.20 -10.56
C VAL A 391 11.45 1.04 -9.88
N ASP A 392 12.61 0.63 -10.42
CA ASP A 392 13.44 -0.37 -9.78
C ASP A 392 14.28 0.20 -8.61
N ALA A 393 14.89 -0.70 -7.84
CA ALA A 393 15.69 -0.33 -6.67
C ALA A 393 16.91 0.54 -7.04
N ILE A 394 17.53 0.32 -8.22
CA ILE A 394 18.70 1.08 -8.67
C ILE A 394 18.31 2.52 -8.99
N ALA A 395 17.27 2.73 -9.80
CA ALA A 395 16.79 4.07 -10.12
C ALA A 395 16.38 4.85 -8.87
N ARG A 396 15.67 4.16 -7.97
CA ARG A 396 15.24 4.77 -6.69
C ARG A 396 16.43 5.18 -5.83
N TYR A 397 17.37 4.27 -5.61
CA TYR A 397 18.55 4.55 -4.80
C TYR A 397 19.40 5.67 -5.42
N SER A 398 19.73 5.58 -6.70
CA SER A 398 20.60 6.53 -7.38
C SER A 398 20.00 7.94 -7.39
N LEU A 399 18.73 8.10 -7.78
CA LEU A 399 18.09 9.42 -7.78
C LEU A 399 17.93 9.98 -6.39
N SER A 400 17.56 9.15 -5.40
CA SER A 400 17.42 9.61 -4.01
C SER A 400 18.75 10.07 -3.44
N GLU A 401 19.85 9.36 -3.69
CA GLU A 401 21.19 9.72 -3.21
C GLU A 401 21.72 10.97 -3.90
N LEU A 402 21.63 11.04 -5.25
CA LEU A 402 22.07 12.22 -5.99
C LEU A 402 21.36 13.49 -5.56
N LEU A 403 20.03 13.46 -5.37
CA LEU A 403 19.25 14.60 -4.95
C LEU A 403 19.49 14.94 -3.46
N ALA A 404 19.61 13.92 -2.59
CA ALA A 404 19.89 14.11 -1.17
C ALA A 404 21.24 14.79 -0.91
N ASN A 405 22.28 14.49 -1.71
CA ASN A 405 23.60 15.15 -1.64
C ASN A 405 23.51 16.68 -1.87
N HIS A 406 22.43 17.12 -2.55
CA HIS A 406 22.12 18.54 -2.77
C HIS A 406 20.99 19.06 -1.90
N GLN A 407 20.65 18.34 -0.81
CA GLN A 407 19.60 18.68 0.15
C GLN A 407 18.19 18.78 -0.49
N ILE A 408 17.96 18.08 -1.58
CA ILE A 408 16.65 17.99 -2.24
C ILE A 408 15.98 16.69 -1.77
N PRO A 409 14.93 16.76 -0.95
CA PRO A 409 14.24 15.56 -0.48
C PRO A 409 13.48 14.86 -1.61
N VAL A 410 13.38 13.53 -1.51
CA VAL A 410 12.64 12.69 -2.45
C VAL A 410 11.51 11.98 -1.69
N GLU A 411 10.32 12.00 -2.26
CA GLU A 411 9.15 11.26 -1.78
C GLU A 411 8.82 10.14 -2.76
N SER A 412 8.47 8.96 -2.26
CA SER A 412 7.95 7.86 -3.08
C SER A 412 6.53 7.50 -2.64
N LEU A 413 5.61 7.38 -3.59
CA LEU A 413 4.23 6.98 -3.29
C LEU A 413 4.18 5.47 -3.06
N ASN A 414 3.58 5.06 -1.93
CA ASN A 414 3.30 3.66 -1.61
C ASN A 414 4.46 2.71 -1.95
N ASP A 415 5.67 3.07 -1.50
CA ASP A 415 6.88 2.26 -1.70
C ASP A 415 6.86 1.06 -0.75
N GLN A 416 6.29 -0.05 -1.22
CA GLN A 416 6.16 -1.27 -0.43
C GLN A 416 7.50 -2.01 -0.39
N ARG A 417 8.20 -1.93 0.74
CA ARG A 417 9.46 -2.63 0.96
C ARG A 417 9.23 -3.87 1.83
N PRO A 418 9.81 -5.04 1.47
CA PRO A 418 9.77 -6.20 2.35
C PRO A 418 10.23 -5.84 3.76
N LEU A 419 9.54 -6.32 4.79
CA LEU A 419 9.91 -6.03 6.17
C LEU A 419 11.35 -6.45 6.48
N THR A 420 11.81 -7.54 5.88
CA THR A 420 13.17 -8.04 6.01
C THR A 420 14.24 -7.15 5.37
N SER A 421 13.87 -6.11 4.62
CA SER A 421 14.82 -5.08 4.17
C SER A 421 15.32 -4.21 5.34
N SER A 422 14.53 -4.10 6.42
CA SER A 422 14.90 -3.33 7.61
C SER A 422 15.86 -4.12 8.51
N PRO A 423 17.05 -3.58 8.85
CA PRO A 423 17.97 -4.22 9.80
C PRO A 423 17.34 -4.47 11.17
N VAL A 424 16.48 -3.55 11.62
CA VAL A 424 15.78 -3.67 12.91
C VAL A 424 14.86 -4.89 12.92
N ILE A 425 14.14 -5.13 11.83
CA ILE A 425 13.26 -6.30 11.70
C ILE A 425 14.10 -7.59 11.72
N ARG A 426 15.20 -7.65 10.95
CA ARG A 426 16.07 -8.83 10.94
C ARG A 426 16.66 -9.12 12.32
N ALA A 427 17.06 -8.08 13.06
CA ALA A 427 17.55 -8.23 14.45
C ALA A 427 16.48 -8.82 15.38
N LEU A 428 15.22 -8.34 15.28
CA LEU A 428 14.11 -8.87 16.07
C LEU A 428 13.78 -10.32 15.70
N LEU A 429 13.84 -10.70 14.42
CA LEU A 429 13.67 -12.09 14.00
C LEU A 429 14.80 -12.98 14.53
N THR A 430 16.03 -12.47 14.58
CA THR A 430 17.18 -13.18 15.18
C THR A 430 16.96 -13.41 16.68
N ILE A 431 16.40 -12.42 17.41
CA ILE A 431 15.99 -12.63 18.81
C ILE A 431 14.99 -13.80 18.94
N LEU A 432 13.96 -13.84 18.08
CA LEU A 432 12.98 -14.94 18.12
C LEU A 432 13.67 -16.29 17.93
N THR A 433 14.64 -16.40 17.00
CA THR A 433 15.35 -17.65 16.74
C THR A 433 16.28 -18.07 17.89
N LEU A 434 16.84 -17.11 18.64
CA LEU A 434 17.67 -17.39 19.80
C LEU A 434 16.84 -17.78 21.03
N VAL A 435 15.65 -17.20 21.20
CA VAL A 435 14.81 -17.42 22.39
C VAL A 435 13.96 -18.70 22.27
N TYR A 436 13.35 -18.95 21.10
CA TYR A 436 12.50 -20.14 20.90
C TYR A 436 13.33 -21.38 20.55
N PRO A 437 13.10 -22.53 21.22
CA PRO A 437 13.81 -23.78 20.91
C PRO A 437 13.38 -24.32 19.53
N GLY A 438 14.31 -25.04 18.86
CA GLY A 438 14.06 -25.68 17.56
C GLY A 438 14.22 -24.76 16.34
N LEU A 439 14.61 -23.49 16.51
CA LEU A 439 14.74 -22.50 15.42
C LEU A 439 16.18 -22.23 14.98
N GLY A 440 17.17 -22.90 15.54
CA GLY A 440 18.58 -22.62 15.30
C GLY A 440 19.05 -22.81 13.86
N ARG A 441 18.27 -23.47 13.00
CA ARG A 441 18.54 -23.56 11.54
C ARG A 441 18.19 -22.28 10.79
N LEU A 442 17.45 -21.36 11.42
CA LEU A 442 17.02 -20.08 10.82
C LEU A 442 17.96 -18.93 11.20
N VAL A 443 19.03 -19.18 11.95
CA VAL A 443 20.01 -18.18 12.38
C VAL A 443 21.42 -18.61 12.01
N ASP A 444 22.18 -17.66 11.47
CA ASP A 444 23.60 -17.80 11.17
C ASP A 444 24.45 -16.74 11.89
N ARG A 445 25.76 -16.79 11.71
CA ARG A 445 26.69 -15.83 12.32
C ARG A 445 26.49 -14.40 11.83
N THR A 446 26.14 -14.26 10.55
CA THR A 446 25.92 -12.94 9.94
C THR A 446 24.71 -12.26 10.56
N ALA A 447 23.60 -13.01 10.74
CA ALA A 447 22.39 -12.51 11.39
C ALA A 447 22.65 -12.11 12.85
N VAL A 448 23.47 -12.90 13.58
CA VAL A 448 23.87 -12.56 14.96
C VAL A 448 24.72 -11.30 14.98
N ALA A 449 25.72 -11.19 14.09
CA ALA A 449 26.56 -9.98 14.02
C ALA A 449 25.71 -8.72 13.71
N GLU A 450 24.79 -8.79 12.74
CA GLU A 450 23.88 -7.68 12.45
C GLU A 450 22.99 -7.34 13.65
N MET A 451 22.42 -8.33 14.32
CA MET A 451 21.62 -8.13 15.52
C MET A 451 22.39 -7.37 16.60
N LEU A 452 23.65 -7.77 16.87
CA LEU A 452 24.50 -7.11 17.86
C LEU A 452 24.74 -5.62 17.54
N VAL A 453 25.00 -5.28 16.28
CA VAL A 453 25.17 -3.91 15.82
C VAL A 453 23.88 -3.09 16.02
N VAL A 454 22.75 -3.68 15.66
CA VAL A 454 21.45 -2.97 15.68
C VAL A 454 20.96 -2.73 17.11
N LEU A 455 21.08 -3.75 17.99
CA LEU A 455 20.54 -3.69 19.36
C LEU A 455 21.46 -2.96 20.33
N SER A 456 22.72 -2.68 19.95
CA SER A 456 23.68 -1.92 20.77
C SER A 456 23.71 -0.43 20.46
N ARG A 457 22.75 0.12 19.70
CA ARG A 457 22.66 1.55 19.42
C ARG A 457 22.28 2.31 20.67
N GLU A 458 22.99 3.41 20.94
CA GLU A 458 22.62 4.32 22.04
C GLU A 458 21.29 5.01 21.74
N ALA A 459 20.40 5.02 22.73
CA ALA A 459 19.20 5.84 22.68
C ALA A 459 19.57 7.31 22.98
N GLU A 460 19.03 8.26 22.19
CA GLU A 460 19.35 9.70 22.24
C GLU A 460 19.29 10.38 23.64
N GLY A 461 18.71 9.74 24.66
CA GLY A 461 18.57 10.32 26.00
C GLY A 461 19.76 10.08 26.93
N LYS A 462 20.58 9.05 26.73
CA LYS A 462 21.68 8.72 27.64
C LYS A 462 23.00 9.42 27.30
N GLY A 463 23.21 9.79 26.04
CA GLY A 463 24.42 10.50 25.60
C GLY A 463 24.50 11.93 26.13
N GLN A 464 23.37 12.65 26.18
CA GLN A 464 23.34 14.03 26.71
C GLN A 464 23.55 14.08 28.22
N GLU A 465 23.11 13.11 29.02
CA GLU A 465 23.42 13.06 30.45
C GLU A 465 24.88 12.70 30.72
N ALA A 466 25.54 11.92 29.87
CA ALA A 466 26.95 11.57 29.99
C ALA A 466 27.88 12.74 29.53
N GLU A 467 27.51 13.47 28.47
CA GLU A 467 28.20 14.67 28.04
C GLU A 467 27.97 15.84 29.00
N GLY A 468 26.76 16.02 29.52
CA GLY A 468 26.46 17.01 30.56
C GLY A 468 27.27 16.77 31.84
N ARG A 469 27.44 15.52 32.28
CA ARG A 469 28.28 15.17 33.44
C ARG A 469 29.79 15.35 33.17
N ARG A 470 30.26 15.15 31.92
CA ARG A 470 31.66 15.43 31.56
C ARG A 470 31.92 16.91 31.49
N GLN A 471 31.03 17.74 30.98
CA GLN A 471 31.14 19.18 30.98
C GLN A 471 31.08 19.79 32.41
N GLU A 472 30.23 19.25 33.32
CA GLU A 472 30.21 19.69 34.71
C GLU A 472 31.49 19.36 35.49
N VAL A 473 32.21 18.30 35.12
CA VAL A 473 33.47 17.91 35.73
C VAL A 473 34.65 18.73 35.16
N GLU A 474 34.63 19.12 33.89
CA GLU A 474 35.63 19.99 33.28
C GLU A 474 35.44 21.50 33.66
N ASP A 475 34.18 21.94 33.84
CA ASP A 475 33.89 23.36 34.18
C ASP A 475 34.09 23.70 35.66
N SER A 476 34.30 22.69 36.53
CA SER A 476 34.66 22.93 37.92
C SER A 476 36.14 23.31 38.13
N GLY A 477 36.95 23.33 37.05
CA GLY A 477 38.39 23.57 37.07
C GLY A 477 38.86 24.98 36.65
N GLN A 478 37.99 25.81 36.05
CA GLN A 478 38.44 27.14 35.62
C GLN A 478 37.34 28.19 35.76
N ARG A 479 37.31 28.86 36.91
CA ARG A 479 36.68 30.18 37.04
C ARG A 479 37.76 31.27 37.10
N THR A 480 37.91 32.01 35.99
CA THR A 480 38.25 33.43 36.02
C THR A 480 37.89 34.07 34.66
N GLY A 481 36.94 34.99 34.70
CA GLY A 481 36.81 36.27 33.98
C GLY A 481 36.75 36.25 32.44
N ASP A 482 35.62 36.51 31.80
CA ASP A 482 35.38 37.86 31.26
C ASP A 482 33.95 37.99 30.68
N ARG A 483 33.38 39.18 30.73
CA ARG A 483 32.07 39.55 30.22
C ARG A 483 32.15 39.93 28.75
N GLY A 484 31.24 39.45 27.91
CA GLY A 484 31.08 39.95 26.54
C GLY A 484 29.94 39.28 25.73
N GLN A 485 28.82 39.97 25.72
CA GLN A 485 27.80 40.08 24.64
C GLN A 485 27.28 38.86 23.87
N GLY A 486 25.97 38.79 23.92
CA GLY A 486 25.05 37.80 23.37
C GLY A 486 25.13 37.58 21.85
N ALA A 487 24.96 36.32 21.52
CA ALA A 487 24.40 35.87 20.27
C ALA A 487 23.41 34.73 20.59
N SER A 488 22.18 34.87 20.11
CA SER A 488 21.14 33.89 20.25
C SER A 488 21.55 32.58 19.59
N PRO A 489 21.23 31.41 20.17
CA PRO A 489 21.47 30.14 19.51
C PRO A 489 20.47 29.99 18.35
N ILE A 490 20.99 29.92 17.14
CA ILE A 490 20.25 29.45 15.98
C ILE A 490 20.08 27.93 16.18
N ASP A 491 18.83 27.50 16.30
CA ASP A 491 18.45 26.10 16.33
C ASP A 491 19.04 25.36 15.13
N SER A 492 20.15 24.65 15.36
CA SER A 492 20.68 23.66 14.39
C SER A 492 19.84 22.41 14.46
N TYR A 493 18.93 22.28 13.50
CA TYR A 493 18.21 21.02 13.28
C TYR A 493 19.20 19.90 12.93
N PRO A 494 19.08 18.70 13.53
CA PRO A 494 19.97 17.59 13.23
C PRO A 494 19.74 17.15 11.77
N SER A 495 20.85 17.00 11.05
CA SER A 495 20.87 16.47 9.68
C SER A 495 20.37 15.02 9.67
N PRO A 496 19.46 14.60 8.76
CA PRO A 496 18.81 13.29 8.81
C PRO A 496 19.69 12.08 8.46
N LEU A 497 20.99 12.22 8.28
CA LEU A 497 21.86 11.18 7.71
C LEU A 497 23.10 10.78 8.53
N THR A 498 23.23 11.22 9.78
CA THR A 498 24.28 10.66 10.64
C THR A 498 23.77 9.38 11.31
N PRO A 499 24.28 8.19 10.95
CA PRO A 499 23.94 6.98 11.68
C PRO A 499 24.45 7.12 13.12
N HIS A 500 23.55 6.93 14.09
CA HIS A 500 23.92 6.91 15.51
C HIS A 500 25.02 5.87 15.73
N PRO A 501 26.09 6.20 16.48
CA PRO A 501 27.15 5.24 16.75
C PRO A 501 26.60 4.06 17.53
N SER A 502 26.78 2.84 16.99
CA SER A 502 26.52 1.61 17.72
C SER A 502 27.67 1.36 18.70
N LEU A 503 27.35 0.92 19.92
CA LEU A 503 28.37 0.55 20.93
C LEU A 503 29.20 -0.63 20.46
N ILE A 504 28.62 -1.51 19.65
CA ILE A 504 29.29 -2.64 18.98
C ILE A 504 29.34 -2.32 17.48
N ASP A 505 30.51 -1.96 16.97
CA ASP A 505 30.70 -1.75 15.52
C ASP A 505 30.66 -3.08 14.74
N PRO A 506 30.48 -3.05 13.39
CA PRO A 506 30.37 -4.26 12.58
C PRO A 506 31.56 -5.22 12.68
N VAL A 507 32.78 -4.72 12.88
CA VAL A 507 34.00 -5.55 13.01
C VAL A 507 33.96 -6.32 14.32
N ARG A 508 33.70 -5.62 15.43
CA ARG A 508 33.56 -6.24 16.76
C ARG A 508 32.40 -7.24 16.81
N ALA A 509 31.26 -6.89 16.19
CA ALA A 509 30.10 -7.76 16.08
C ALA A 509 30.43 -9.05 15.32
N GLY A 510 31.17 -8.98 14.22
CA GLY A 510 31.67 -10.14 13.48
C GLY A 510 32.56 -11.04 14.34
N LEU A 511 33.51 -10.47 15.08
CA LEU A 511 34.38 -11.21 16.00
C LEU A 511 33.58 -11.91 17.11
N LEU A 512 32.61 -11.21 17.72
CA LEU A 512 31.72 -11.78 18.72
C LEU A 512 30.88 -12.93 18.16
N ALA A 513 30.33 -12.77 16.95
CA ALA A 513 29.59 -13.84 16.28
C ALA A 513 30.47 -15.04 15.93
N ASP A 514 31.74 -14.84 15.55
CA ASP A 514 32.65 -15.92 15.21
C ASP A 514 33.08 -16.75 16.44
N TYR A 515 33.35 -16.10 17.57
CA TYR A 515 33.92 -16.74 18.75
C TYR A 515 32.88 -17.04 19.84
N CYS A 516 31.83 -16.29 19.95
CA CYS A 516 30.86 -16.41 21.02
C CYS A 516 29.51 -17.02 20.60
N PHE A 517 29.19 -17.04 19.29
CA PHE A 517 27.97 -17.72 18.83
C PHE A 517 28.22 -19.21 18.59
N VAL A 518 27.45 -20.07 19.28
CA VAL A 518 27.46 -21.52 19.11
C VAL A 518 26.20 -21.92 18.34
N PRO A 519 26.32 -22.27 17.03
CA PRO A 519 25.18 -22.75 16.26
C PRO A 519 24.75 -24.15 16.81
N HIS A 520 23.45 -24.28 17.03
CA HIS A 520 22.85 -25.55 17.40
C HIS A 520 21.41 -25.60 16.86
N PRO A 521 20.96 -26.69 16.22
CA PRO A 521 19.64 -26.76 15.61
C PRO A 521 18.48 -26.44 16.55
N ASP A 522 18.56 -26.89 17.81
CA ASP A 522 17.48 -26.72 18.78
C ASP A 522 17.70 -25.55 19.74
N ARG A 523 18.94 -25.30 20.16
CA ARG A 523 19.26 -24.24 21.14
C ARG A 523 20.56 -23.52 20.77
N PRO A 524 20.53 -22.59 19.82
CA PRO A 524 21.68 -21.75 19.55
C PRO A 524 21.98 -20.88 20.78
N ARG A 525 23.27 -20.62 21.06
CA ARG A 525 23.69 -19.92 22.28
C ARG A 525 24.68 -18.79 21.96
N LEU A 526 24.65 -17.77 22.78
CA LEU A 526 25.67 -16.74 22.89
C LEU A 526 26.50 -17.02 24.15
N LEU A 527 27.80 -17.21 24.01
CA LEU A 527 28.71 -17.39 25.11
C LEU A 527 29.21 -16.07 25.66
N PRO A 528 29.69 -15.99 26.91
CA PRO A 528 30.27 -14.77 27.47
C PRO A 528 31.40 -14.20 26.57
N ALA A 529 31.55 -12.88 26.52
CA ALA A 529 32.58 -12.20 25.73
C ALA A 529 34.03 -12.71 26.04
N THR A 530 34.26 -13.18 27.26
CA THR A 530 35.55 -13.79 27.72
C THR A 530 35.94 -15.05 26.96
N THR A 531 35.02 -15.68 26.23
CA THR A 531 35.31 -16.82 25.34
C THR A 531 36.14 -16.40 24.12
N PHE A 532 36.06 -15.14 23.72
CA PHE A 532 36.94 -14.59 22.69
C PHE A 532 38.36 -14.37 23.24
N PRO A 533 39.41 -14.98 22.64
CA PRO A 533 40.78 -14.96 23.21
C PRO A 533 41.38 -13.57 23.38
N ARG A 534 40.85 -12.55 22.65
CA ARG A 534 41.28 -11.17 22.74
C ARG A 534 40.11 -10.25 23.13
N TRP A 535 39.30 -10.69 24.08
CA TRP A 535 38.15 -9.95 24.57
C TRP A 535 38.51 -8.55 25.10
N ASP A 536 39.74 -8.37 25.61
CA ASP A 536 40.29 -7.06 26.02
C ASP A 536 40.30 -6.01 24.90
N ARG A 537 40.36 -6.43 23.63
CA ARG A 537 40.35 -5.55 22.45
C ARG A 537 38.96 -5.13 22.03
N LEU A 538 37.90 -5.71 22.58
CA LEU A 538 36.53 -5.27 22.30
C LEU A 538 36.25 -3.88 22.88
N GLY A 539 36.93 -3.52 23.94
CA GLY A 539 36.67 -2.30 24.72
C GLY A 539 35.50 -2.47 25.70
N TYR A 540 35.49 -1.63 26.73
CA TYR A 540 34.53 -1.75 27.83
C TYR A 540 33.08 -1.64 27.37
N GLN A 541 32.73 -0.60 26.60
CA GLN A 541 31.36 -0.33 26.15
C GLN A 541 30.79 -1.47 25.30
N ALA A 542 31.57 -1.99 24.34
CA ALA A 542 31.12 -3.09 23.49
C ALA A 542 30.92 -4.40 24.28
N SER A 543 31.81 -4.67 25.26
CA SER A 543 31.67 -5.84 26.12
C SER A 543 30.46 -5.76 27.05
N GLU A 544 30.20 -4.58 27.62
CA GLU A 544 29.02 -4.33 28.47
C GLU A 544 27.71 -4.43 27.66
N ALA A 545 27.65 -3.81 26.48
CA ALA A 545 26.49 -3.91 25.58
C ALA A 545 26.21 -5.35 25.14
N TYR A 546 27.27 -6.10 24.81
CA TYR A 546 27.13 -7.51 24.47
C TYR A 546 26.59 -8.33 25.64
N GLN A 547 27.15 -8.14 26.83
CA GLN A 547 26.71 -8.84 28.03
C GLN A 547 25.25 -8.56 28.36
N ALA A 548 24.81 -7.29 28.24
CA ALA A 548 23.41 -6.92 28.45
C ALA A 548 22.46 -7.63 27.48
N ILE A 549 22.85 -7.77 26.20
CA ILE A 549 22.07 -8.50 25.20
C ILE A 549 21.98 -9.98 25.56
N VAL A 550 23.09 -10.60 25.96
CA VAL A 550 23.13 -12.02 26.36
C VAL A 550 22.23 -12.26 27.57
N GLU A 551 22.39 -11.46 28.63
CA GLU A 551 21.58 -11.58 29.86
C GLU A 551 20.08 -11.40 29.58
N TRP A 552 19.74 -10.46 28.70
CA TRP A 552 18.36 -10.27 28.31
C TRP A 552 17.79 -11.51 27.59
N ILE A 553 18.54 -12.07 26.61
CA ILE A 553 18.12 -13.28 25.87
C ILE A 553 17.96 -14.47 26.84
N GLU A 554 18.92 -14.74 27.74
CA GLU A 554 18.85 -15.80 28.72
C GLU A 554 17.65 -15.62 29.68
N THR A 555 17.36 -14.36 30.06
CA THR A 555 16.19 -14.05 30.88
C THR A 555 14.89 -14.37 30.12
N GLN A 556 14.78 -14.01 28.84
CA GLN A 556 13.58 -14.35 28.05
C GLN A 556 13.45 -15.85 27.82
N GLN A 557 14.55 -16.57 27.59
CA GLN A 557 14.54 -18.04 27.49
C GLN A 557 14.00 -18.70 28.78
N SER A 558 14.49 -18.27 29.95
CA SER A 558 14.01 -18.76 31.24
C SER A 558 12.54 -18.46 31.47
N GLN A 559 12.09 -17.23 31.13
CA GLN A 559 10.67 -16.85 31.23
C GLN A 559 9.78 -17.64 30.28
N LEU A 560 10.25 -17.96 29.07
CA LEU A 560 9.54 -18.80 28.13
C LEU A 560 9.38 -20.24 28.67
N GLU A 561 10.42 -20.80 29.23
CA GLU A 561 10.36 -22.12 29.89
C GLU A 561 9.39 -22.15 31.08
N GLN A 562 9.33 -21.07 31.84
CA GLN A 562 8.37 -20.85 32.93
C GLN A 562 6.94 -20.50 32.46
N ARG A 563 6.71 -20.43 31.15
CA ARG A 563 5.41 -20.03 30.53
C ARG A 563 4.92 -18.62 30.91
N LEU A 564 5.84 -17.71 31.22
CA LEU A 564 5.53 -16.30 31.52
C LEU A 564 5.45 -15.44 30.26
N ILE A 565 5.81 -15.97 29.08
CA ILE A 565 5.65 -15.33 27.77
C ILE A 565 4.52 -16.06 27.05
N PRO A 566 3.36 -15.41 26.84
CA PRO A 566 2.19 -16.08 26.26
C PRO A 566 2.36 -16.44 24.78
N ASN A 567 3.04 -15.59 24.01
CA ASN A 567 3.26 -15.77 22.56
C ASN A 567 4.45 -14.93 22.07
N ALA A 568 4.82 -15.09 20.79
CA ALA A 568 5.95 -14.37 20.22
C ALA A 568 5.67 -12.87 20.02
N VAL A 569 4.40 -12.45 19.90
CA VAL A 569 4.04 -11.02 19.85
C VAL A 569 4.48 -10.31 21.13
N SER A 570 4.23 -10.93 22.29
CA SER A 570 4.65 -10.38 23.58
C SER A 570 6.17 -10.31 23.72
N LEU A 571 6.91 -11.28 23.15
CA LEU A 571 8.37 -11.24 23.12
C LEU A 571 8.90 -10.13 22.22
N LEU A 572 8.31 -9.96 21.03
CA LEU A 572 8.65 -8.87 20.12
C LEU A 572 8.40 -7.50 20.78
N ASP A 573 7.24 -7.32 21.43
CA ASP A 573 6.92 -6.07 22.14
C ASP A 573 7.96 -5.77 23.23
N ARG A 574 8.35 -6.77 24.05
CA ARG A 574 9.39 -6.62 25.07
C ARG A 574 10.74 -6.25 24.47
N ALA A 575 11.14 -6.89 23.36
CA ALA A 575 12.38 -6.57 22.67
C ALA A 575 12.40 -5.15 22.12
N ILE A 576 11.30 -4.73 21.50
CA ILE A 576 11.12 -3.37 20.98
C ILE A 576 11.22 -2.35 22.11
N GLN A 577 10.49 -2.56 23.21
CA GLN A 577 10.52 -1.66 24.37
C GLN A 577 11.92 -1.58 25.01
N HIS A 578 12.62 -2.69 25.12
CA HIS A 578 13.91 -2.74 25.79
C HIS A 578 15.04 -2.14 24.96
N PHE A 579 15.12 -2.47 23.67
CA PHE A 579 16.27 -2.11 22.82
C PHE A 579 16.06 -0.85 21.97
N LEU A 580 14.80 -0.51 21.63
CA LEU A 580 14.53 0.51 20.64
C LEU A 580 13.84 1.76 21.23
N PHE A 581 13.11 1.64 22.35
CA PHE A 581 12.42 2.76 22.99
C PHE A 581 13.19 3.33 24.19
N GLY A 582 14.49 3.57 24.03
CA GLY A 582 15.36 4.11 25.10
C GLY A 582 15.24 5.63 25.34
N GLY A 583 14.23 6.32 24.84
CA GLY A 583 13.98 7.75 25.05
C GLY A 583 14.15 8.66 23.81
N GLY A 584 14.57 8.14 22.69
CA GLY A 584 14.68 8.87 21.42
C GLY A 584 13.49 8.66 20.48
N SER A 585 13.32 9.54 19.48
CA SER A 585 12.33 9.41 18.43
C SER A 585 12.89 8.54 17.30
N LEU A 586 12.27 7.38 17.03
CA LEU A 586 12.65 6.55 15.90
C LEU A 586 12.25 7.20 14.57
N PRO A 587 13.05 7.05 13.49
CA PRO A 587 12.69 7.46 12.15
C PRO A 587 11.36 6.82 11.70
N PHE A 588 10.56 7.56 10.94
CA PHE A 588 9.25 7.08 10.47
C PHE A 588 9.33 5.72 9.76
N GLU A 589 10.35 5.51 8.94
CA GLU A 589 10.59 4.23 8.25
C GLU A 589 10.67 3.06 9.23
N GLN A 590 11.40 3.21 10.33
CA GLN A 590 11.52 2.17 11.35
C GLN A 590 10.22 1.97 12.11
N VAL A 591 9.54 3.05 12.49
CA VAL A 591 8.23 2.97 13.18
C VAL A 591 7.19 2.28 12.28
N SER A 592 7.17 2.60 10.99
CA SER A 592 6.28 1.95 10.01
C SER A 592 6.56 0.45 9.90
N ALA A 593 7.84 0.06 9.80
CA ALA A 593 8.23 -1.35 9.73
C ALA A 593 7.88 -2.12 11.02
N LEU A 594 8.16 -1.53 12.19
CA LEU A 594 7.83 -2.12 13.51
C LEU A 594 6.31 -2.29 13.69
N ARG A 595 5.54 -1.26 13.32
CA ARG A 595 4.08 -1.32 13.36
C ARG A 595 3.57 -2.47 12.49
N GLN A 596 4.04 -2.56 11.25
CA GLN A 596 3.62 -3.61 10.32
C GLN A 596 4.04 -5.00 10.81
N LEU A 597 5.23 -5.14 11.43
CA LEU A 597 5.65 -6.39 12.04
C LEU A 597 4.69 -6.86 13.14
N ILE A 598 4.32 -5.95 14.05
CA ILE A 598 3.42 -6.29 15.16
C ILE A 598 1.99 -6.58 14.65
N GLU A 599 1.47 -5.80 13.70
CA GLU A 599 0.17 -6.05 13.08
C GLU A 599 0.14 -7.41 12.35
N ALA A 600 1.17 -7.72 11.55
CA ALA A 600 1.29 -9.01 10.87
C ALA A 600 1.43 -10.17 11.88
N ALA A 601 2.22 -10.01 12.94
CA ALA A 601 2.36 -11.01 13.98
C ALA A 601 1.03 -11.26 14.70
N GLN A 602 0.34 -10.22 15.18
CA GLN A 602 -0.95 -10.35 15.86
C GLN A 602 -1.98 -11.08 14.98
N HIS A 603 -2.06 -10.68 13.71
CA HIS A 603 -2.96 -11.32 12.76
C HIS A 603 -2.60 -12.79 12.52
N TYR A 604 -1.31 -13.10 12.34
CA TYR A 604 -0.82 -14.47 12.12
C TYR A 604 -1.19 -15.39 13.30
N TRP A 605 -0.99 -14.91 14.56
CA TRP A 605 -1.34 -15.68 15.76
C TRP A 605 -2.85 -15.83 15.94
N GLU A 606 -3.66 -14.85 15.55
CA GLU A 606 -5.12 -14.94 15.56
C GLU A 606 -5.61 -16.06 14.61
N VAL A 607 -5.07 -16.07 13.39
CA VAL A 607 -5.38 -17.11 12.38
C VAL A 607 -4.91 -18.49 12.84
N ASP A 608 -3.66 -18.62 13.30
CA ASP A 608 -3.10 -19.89 13.81
C ASP A 608 -3.91 -20.43 14.99
N SER A 609 -4.26 -19.58 15.95
CA SER A 609 -5.11 -19.96 17.10
C SER A 609 -6.46 -20.52 16.63
N ARG A 610 -7.09 -19.88 15.63
CA ARG A 610 -8.37 -20.34 15.07
C ARG A 610 -8.25 -21.71 14.39
N LEU A 611 -7.18 -21.93 13.66
CA LEU A 611 -6.92 -23.19 12.99
C LEU A 611 -6.64 -24.32 14.00
N ARG A 612 -5.88 -24.08 15.05
CA ARG A 612 -5.57 -25.04 16.13
C ARG A 612 -6.80 -25.50 16.90
N HIS A 613 -7.73 -24.57 17.22
CA HIS A 613 -8.95 -24.94 17.95
C HIS A 613 -9.80 -26.00 17.22
N ARG A 614 -9.60 -26.13 15.91
CA ARG A 614 -10.32 -27.14 15.10
C ARG A 614 -9.56 -28.46 14.88
N GLN A 615 -8.24 -28.39 14.81
CA GLN A 615 -7.41 -29.54 14.40
C GLN A 615 -6.92 -30.37 15.57
N ARG A 616 -7.34 -30.29 16.78
CA ARG A 616 -6.86 -31.08 17.95
C ARG A 616 -5.36 -31.46 17.90
N PHE A 617 -4.57 -30.76 17.11
CA PHE A 617 -3.13 -30.97 16.94
C PHE A 617 -2.38 -29.96 17.80
N ASP A 618 -1.72 -30.48 18.80
CA ASP A 618 -0.89 -29.69 19.72
C ASP A 618 0.52 -29.49 19.11
N ALA A 619 0.56 -28.73 17.97
CA ALA A 619 1.85 -28.38 17.39
C ALA A 619 2.61 -27.44 18.34
N PRO A 620 3.93 -27.65 18.55
CA PRO A 620 4.72 -26.80 19.44
C PRO A 620 4.70 -25.33 18.98
N ALA A 621 4.69 -24.40 19.92
CA ALA A 621 4.67 -22.95 19.63
C ALA A 621 5.82 -22.51 18.69
N SER A 622 6.97 -23.17 18.78
CA SER A 622 8.12 -22.95 17.91
C SER A 622 7.83 -23.19 16.43
N MET A 623 6.90 -24.09 16.10
CA MET A 623 6.51 -24.33 14.69
C MET A 623 5.77 -23.12 14.11
N THR A 624 4.87 -22.49 14.87
CA THR A 624 4.19 -21.26 14.44
C THR A 624 5.19 -20.12 14.24
N VAL A 625 6.13 -19.97 15.18
CA VAL A 625 7.20 -18.96 15.07
C VAL A 625 8.07 -19.21 13.84
N SER A 626 8.45 -20.47 13.59
CA SER A 626 9.23 -20.85 12.40
C SER A 626 8.53 -20.47 11.11
N ARG A 627 7.26 -20.82 10.97
CA ARG A 627 6.46 -20.49 9.78
C ARG A 627 6.28 -18.97 9.60
N PHE A 628 6.05 -18.26 10.69
CA PHE A 628 5.96 -16.80 10.66
C PHE A 628 7.27 -16.16 10.18
N ILE A 629 8.42 -16.61 10.67
CA ILE A 629 9.73 -16.13 10.22
C ILE A 629 9.91 -16.42 8.72
N GLN A 630 9.58 -17.63 8.27
CA GLN A 630 9.66 -18.01 6.85
C GLN A 630 8.71 -17.16 5.97
N LEU A 631 7.50 -16.87 6.45
CA LEU A 631 6.57 -15.96 5.76
C LEU A 631 7.18 -14.57 5.58
N LEU A 632 7.80 -14.01 6.61
CA LEU A 632 8.48 -12.72 6.50
C LEU A 632 9.70 -12.77 5.56
N GLN A 633 10.48 -13.87 5.62
CA GLN A 633 11.64 -14.09 4.74
C GLN A 633 11.25 -14.25 3.25
N SER A 634 10.03 -14.72 2.95
CA SER A 634 9.53 -14.75 1.56
C SER A 634 9.37 -13.35 0.95
N GLY A 635 9.42 -12.29 1.76
CA GLY A 635 9.34 -10.89 1.31
C GLY A 635 7.93 -10.42 0.93
N THR A 636 6.90 -11.22 1.21
CA THR A 636 5.52 -10.87 0.87
C THR A 636 4.90 -9.84 1.82
N VAL A 637 5.35 -9.80 3.08
CA VAL A 637 4.92 -8.79 4.05
C VAL A 637 5.77 -7.53 3.88
N THR A 638 5.13 -6.40 3.62
CA THR A 638 5.79 -5.15 3.25
C THR A 638 5.34 -3.99 4.13
N ALA A 639 6.17 -2.94 4.21
CA ALA A 639 5.82 -1.68 4.83
C ALA A 639 6.19 -0.51 3.92
N ASN A 640 5.44 0.58 4.01
CA ASN A 640 5.76 1.83 3.32
C ASN A 640 6.64 2.71 4.22
N PRO A 641 7.87 3.04 3.81
CA PRO A 641 8.78 3.89 4.58
C PRO A 641 8.42 5.38 4.56
N TYR A 642 7.47 5.79 3.72
CA TYR A 642 7.08 7.19 3.59
C TYR A 642 5.71 7.44 4.21
N PRO A 643 5.52 8.58 4.92
CA PRO A 643 4.21 8.95 5.44
C PRO A 643 3.26 9.32 4.28
N VAL A 644 1.98 8.97 4.43
CA VAL A 644 0.93 9.31 3.45
C VAL A 644 0.83 10.84 3.24
N ARG A 645 1.04 11.60 4.29
CA ARG A 645 1.05 13.08 4.28
C ARG A 645 2.32 13.57 4.98
N PRO A 646 3.39 13.82 4.25
CA PRO A 646 4.61 14.39 4.84
C PRO A 646 4.36 15.80 5.37
N ILE A 647 4.96 16.10 6.52
CA ILE A 647 4.83 17.40 7.22
C ILE A 647 6.21 18.07 7.28
N GLY A 648 6.21 19.41 7.30
CA GLY A 648 7.44 20.22 7.41
C GLY A 648 8.28 20.17 6.13
N PRO A 649 9.63 20.21 6.23
CA PRO A 649 10.51 20.22 5.06
C PRO A 649 10.32 19.02 4.12
N ALA A 650 9.93 17.87 4.64
CA ALA A 650 9.65 16.67 3.86
C ALA A 650 8.43 16.82 2.92
N SER A 651 7.57 17.82 3.12
CA SER A 651 6.47 18.13 2.21
C SER A 651 6.91 18.85 0.92
N ASN A 652 8.14 19.36 0.88
CA ASN A 652 8.73 19.99 -0.29
C ASN A 652 9.74 19.04 -0.95
N ALA A 653 9.26 17.90 -1.44
CA ALA A 653 10.06 16.82 -2.00
C ALA A 653 9.76 16.58 -3.48
N VAL A 654 10.76 16.10 -4.23
CA VAL A 654 10.59 15.58 -5.59
C VAL A 654 9.86 14.24 -5.51
N LEU A 655 8.78 14.10 -6.26
CA LEU A 655 8.02 12.85 -6.30
C LEU A 655 8.68 11.85 -7.25
N LEU A 656 9.04 10.66 -6.76
CA LEU A 656 9.52 9.53 -7.56
C LEU A 656 8.50 8.39 -7.49
N THR A 657 7.91 8.01 -8.62
CA THR A 657 6.78 7.06 -8.60
C THR A 657 6.62 6.31 -9.92
N ASN A 658 5.82 5.24 -9.91
CA ASN A 658 5.41 4.59 -11.15
C ASN A 658 4.10 5.23 -11.69
N VAL A 659 3.83 4.95 -12.97
CA VAL A 659 2.65 5.48 -13.68
C VAL A 659 1.34 5.16 -12.95
N PHE A 660 1.18 3.93 -12.48
CA PHE A 660 -0.03 3.48 -11.80
C PHE A 660 -0.27 4.29 -10.50
N GLN A 661 0.74 4.37 -9.64
CA GLN A 661 0.66 5.10 -8.37
C GLN A 661 0.44 6.60 -8.59
N TYR A 662 1.12 7.18 -9.59
CA TYR A 662 0.94 8.59 -9.94
C TYR A 662 -0.50 8.89 -10.35
N ARG A 663 -1.03 8.11 -11.28
CA ARG A 663 -2.41 8.27 -11.75
C ARG A 663 -3.43 8.09 -10.62
N SER A 664 -3.22 7.11 -9.75
CA SER A 664 -4.08 6.84 -8.60
C SER A 664 -4.06 7.97 -7.55
N SER A 665 -2.91 8.67 -7.38
CA SER A 665 -2.74 9.70 -6.34
C SER A 665 -3.47 11.01 -6.58
N ARG A 666 -3.97 11.27 -7.79
CA ARG A 666 -4.58 12.54 -8.25
C ARG A 666 -3.68 13.77 -8.14
N ARG A 667 -2.39 13.60 -7.85
CA ARG A 667 -1.42 14.71 -7.80
C ARG A 667 -1.16 15.27 -9.19
N ALA A 668 -0.74 16.53 -9.27
CA ALA A 668 -0.34 17.21 -10.50
C ALA A 668 0.93 18.03 -10.19
N HIS A 669 1.82 18.11 -11.15
CA HIS A 669 3.12 18.78 -11.00
C HIS A 669 3.35 19.72 -12.19
N ARG A 670 4.10 20.78 -11.95
CA ARG A 670 4.45 21.72 -13.02
C ARG A 670 5.40 21.07 -14.03
N TRP A 671 6.40 20.28 -13.53
CA TRP A 671 7.34 19.54 -14.35
C TRP A 671 7.22 18.03 -14.13
N GLN A 672 7.20 17.28 -15.22
CA GLN A 672 7.22 15.82 -15.19
C GLN A 672 8.44 15.28 -15.96
N PHE A 673 9.11 14.29 -15.40
CA PHE A 673 10.18 13.53 -16.04
C PHE A 673 9.65 12.11 -16.29
N TRP A 674 9.45 11.76 -17.57
CA TRP A 674 9.00 10.43 -17.96
C TRP A 674 10.20 9.54 -18.18
N LEU A 675 10.60 8.82 -17.13
CA LEU A 675 11.80 8.02 -17.08
C LEU A 675 11.65 6.74 -17.92
N ASP A 676 12.75 6.28 -18.53
CA ASP A 676 12.77 5.10 -19.39
C ASP A 676 11.75 5.19 -20.55
N ALA A 677 11.65 6.33 -21.24
CA ALA A 677 10.68 6.56 -22.30
C ALA A 677 10.76 5.51 -23.44
N GLY A 678 11.96 4.96 -23.73
CA GLY A 678 12.14 3.86 -24.68
C GLY A 678 11.76 2.47 -24.15
N SER A 679 11.24 2.34 -22.93
CA SER A 679 10.87 1.03 -22.38
C SER A 679 9.56 0.50 -22.97
N PRO A 680 9.49 -0.77 -23.41
CA PRO A 680 8.25 -1.38 -23.87
C PRO A 680 7.18 -1.49 -22.77
N ARG A 681 7.58 -1.34 -21.50
CA ARG A 681 6.64 -1.38 -20.35
C ARG A 681 5.63 -0.24 -20.33
N TRP A 682 5.87 0.85 -21.06
CA TRP A 682 4.88 1.91 -21.25
C TRP A 682 3.61 1.39 -21.94
N LEU A 683 3.76 0.46 -22.88
CA LEU A 683 2.65 -0.16 -23.60
C LEU A 683 2.04 -1.34 -22.82
N SER A 684 2.87 -2.34 -22.47
CA SER A 684 2.39 -3.61 -21.92
C SER A 684 1.85 -3.52 -20.49
N GLY A 685 2.32 -2.55 -19.71
CA GLY A 685 1.96 -2.39 -18.32
C GLY A 685 2.43 -3.52 -17.41
N VAL A 686 2.37 -3.30 -16.09
CA VAL A 686 2.83 -4.27 -15.08
C VAL A 686 1.68 -4.70 -14.16
N ASP A 687 0.54 -4.02 -14.20
CA ASP A 687 -0.45 -4.02 -13.12
C ASP A 687 -1.80 -4.66 -13.51
N SER A 688 -1.82 -5.61 -14.44
CA SER A 688 -3.04 -6.35 -14.79
C SER A 688 -3.01 -7.75 -14.18
N LEU A 689 -4.09 -8.17 -13.54
CA LEU A 689 -4.25 -9.53 -13.05
C LEU A 689 -4.43 -10.49 -14.23
N PHE A 690 -4.03 -11.75 -14.02
CA PHE A 690 -4.16 -12.80 -15.03
C PHE A 690 -5.62 -12.95 -15.47
N ALA A 691 -5.85 -13.04 -16.77
CA ALA A 691 -7.16 -13.20 -17.39
C ALA A 691 -8.21 -12.10 -17.07
N ALA A 692 -7.79 -10.96 -16.50
CA ALA A 692 -8.71 -9.89 -16.09
C ALA A 692 -9.71 -9.43 -17.18
N PRO A 693 -9.35 -9.31 -18.46
CA PRO A 693 -10.30 -8.91 -19.50
C PRO A 693 -11.51 -9.84 -19.67
N LEU A 694 -11.36 -11.12 -19.32
CA LEU A 694 -12.44 -12.11 -19.44
C LEU A 694 -13.52 -11.94 -18.35
N PHE A 695 -13.23 -11.18 -17.30
CA PHE A 695 -14.15 -10.90 -16.19
C PHE A 695 -14.83 -9.53 -16.31
N LEU A 696 -14.63 -8.80 -17.42
CA LEU A 696 -15.37 -7.58 -17.68
C LEU A 696 -16.79 -7.95 -18.17
N GLN A 697 -17.80 -7.24 -17.70
CA GLN A 697 -19.21 -7.45 -18.10
C GLN A 697 -19.46 -7.26 -19.61
N GLY A 698 -18.59 -6.50 -20.27
CA GLY A 698 -18.61 -6.31 -21.72
C GLY A 698 -17.92 -7.39 -22.54
N TRP A 699 -17.32 -8.44 -21.90
CA TRP A 699 -16.69 -9.52 -22.63
C TRP A 699 -17.72 -10.37 -23.38
N SER A 700 -17.43 -10.65 -24.66
CA SER A 700 -18.39 -11.28 -25.57
C SER A 700 -18.45 -12.82 -25.50
N GLY A 701 -17.66 -13.46 -24.60
CA GLY A 701 -17.56 -14.92 -24.52
C GLY A 701 -16.70 -15.57 -25.61
N ARG A 702 -16.01 -14.79 -26.47
CA ARG A 702 -15.11 -15.31 -27.50
C ARG A 702 -13.68 -15.44 -26.98
N ALA A 703 -12.89 -16.26 -27.64
CA ALA A 703 -11.47 -16.37 -27.33
C ALA A 703 -10.76 -14.99 -27.40
N TRP A 704 -9.96 -14.70 -26.39
CA TRP A 704 -9.14 -13.50 -26.31
C TRP A 704 -7.87 -13.70 -27.13
N THR A 705 -7.65 -12.87 -28.14
CA THR A 705 -6.55 -13.03 -29.09
C THR A 705 -5.39 -12.07 -28.78
N ALA A 706 -4.24 -12.31 -29.43
CA ALA A 706 -3.12 -11.37 -29.39
C ALA A 706 -3.51 -9.97 -29.92
N ALA A 707 -4.40 -9.89 -30.91
CA ALA A 707 -4.92 -8.63 -31.44
C ALA A 707 -5.73 -7.88 -30.38
N ASP A 708 -6.57 -8.59 -29.60
CA ASP A 708 -7.33 -7.98 -28.49
C ASP A 708 -6.39 -7.43 -27.40
N THR A 709 -5.29 -8.14 -27.15
CA THR A 709 -4.26 -7.67 -26.20
C THR A 709 -3.57 -6.42 -26.69
N MET A 710 -3.23 -6.35 -27.98
CA MET A 710 -2.62 -5.15 -28.58
C MET A 710 -3.58 -3.95 -28.48
N ASP A 711 -4.82 -4.11 -28.88
CA ASP A 711 -5.85 -3.08 -28.84
C ASP A 711 -6.15 -2.61 -27.39
N ALA A 712 -6.19 -3.52 -26.44
CA ALA A 712 -6.32 -3.18 -25.02
C ALA A 712 -5.12 -2.36 -24.50
N ASN A 713 -3.89 -2.74 -24.90
CA ASN A 713 -2.67 -2.03 -24.54
C ASN A 713 -2.59 -0.63 -25.17
N GLU A 714 -2.99 -0.47 -26.42
CA GLU A 714 -3.04 0.84 -27.10
C GLU A 714 -4.07 1.76 -26.42
N ARG A 715 -5.28 1.27 -26.13
CA ARG A 715 -6.28 2.04 -25.37
C ARG A 715 -5.80 2.42 -23.99
N ARG A 716 -5.07 1.51 -23.32
CA ARG A 716 -4.45 1.78 -22.02
C ARG A 716 -3.38 2.87 -22.13
N LEU A 717 -2.50 2.78 -23.11
CA LEU A 717 -1.45 3.78 -23.33
C LEU A 717 -2.07 5.17 -23.61
N ARG A 718 -3.09 5.23 -24.48
CA ARG A 718 -3.83 6.46 -24.74
C ARG A 718 -4.34 7.09 -23.42
N ARG A 719 -4.99 6.31 -22.56
CA ARG A 719 -5.46 6.81 -21.25
C ARG A 719 -4.31 7.29 -20.35
N ILE A 720 -3.17 6.58 -20.36
CA ILE A 720 -1.99 6.99 -19.60
C ILE A 720 -1.51 8.37 -20.08
N LEU A 721 -1.36 8.56 -21.39
CA LEU A 721 -0.89 9.81 -21.98
C LEU A 721 -1.84 10.98 -21.66
N LEU A 722 -3.14 10.80 -21.87
CA LEU A 722 -4.16 11.81 -21.57
C LEU A 722 -4.15 12.22 -20.09
N ASP A 723 -4.04 11.23 -19.18
CA ASP A 723 -4.02 11.52 -17.75
C ASP A 723 -2.72 12.22 -17.31
N LEU A 724 -1.55 11.79 -17.81
CA LEU A 724 -0.27 12.42 -17.49
C LEU A 724 -0.19 13.86 -18.03
N LEU A 725 -0.64 14.09 -19.27
CA LEU A 725 -0.72 15.42 -19.88
C LEU A 725 -1.66 16.34 -19.11
N GLY A 726 -2.81 15.82 -18.69
CA GLY A 726 -3.78 16.55 -17.86
C GLY A 726 -3.23 16.94 -16.48
N ARG A 727 -2.11 16.34 -16.05
CA ARG A 727 -1.43 16.61 -14.76
C ARG A 727 -0.11 17.35 -14.91
N ALA A 728 0.37 17.60 -16.13
CA ALA A 728 1.58 18.35 -16.41
C ALA A 728 1.24 19.84 -16.59
N GLY A 729 1.79 20.72 -15.75
CA GLY A 729 1.48 22.14 -15.81
C GLY A 729 2.26 22.90 -16.89
N GLU A 730 3.58 22.65 -17.02
CA GLU A 730 4.45 23.50 -17.83
C GLU A 730 5.43 22.73 -18.72
N ARG A 731 6.04 21.64 -18.22
CA ARG A 731 7.09 20.91 -18.94
C ARG A 731 7.03 19.41 -18.74
N ILE A 732 7.40 18.69 -19.80
CA ILE A 732 7.64 17.25 -19.78
C ILE A 732 9.04 16.98 -20.32
N TYR A 733 9.82 16.18 -19.61
CA TYR A 733 11.10 15.66 -20.03
C TYR A 733 10.98 14.18 -20.34
N LEU A 734 11.22 13.81 -21.62
CA LEU A 734 11.23 12.43 -22.07
C LEU A 734 12.64 11.88 -21.87
N CYS A 735 12.80 11.07 -20.81
CA CYS A 735 14.11 10.54 -20.40
C CYS A 735 14.36 9.19 -21.06
N HIS A 736 15.24 9.14 -22.04
CA HIS A 736 15.57 7.96 -22.83
C HIS A 736 17.06 7.58 -22.74
N SER A 737 17.34 6.28 -22.64
CA SER A 737 18.67 5.71 -22.87
C SER A 737 18.59 4.65 -23.96
N ASP A 738 19.59 4.58 -24.84
CA ASP A 738 19.64 3.59 -25.92
C ASP A 738 19.62 2.17 -25.36
N LEU A 739 20.34 1.95 -24.26
CA LEU A 739 20.47 0.65 -23.62
C LEU A 739 19.76 0.59 -22.25
N ALA A 740 19.03 -0.48 -22.04
CA ALA A 740 18.52 -0.88 -20.73
C ALA A 740 19.64 -1.37 -19.79
N THR A 741 19.34 -1.61 -18.52
CA THR A 741 20.30 -2.22 -17.56
C THR A 741 20.78 -3.61 -17.97
N SER A 742 19.99 -4.33 -18.77
CA SER A 742 20.36 -5.64 -19.35
C SER A 742 21.30 -5.55 -20.56
N GLY A 743 21.60 -4.34 -21.04
CA GLY A 743 22.34 -4.11 -22.28
C GLY A 743 21.50 -4.28 -23.55
N GLN A 744 20.21 -4.50 -23.46
CA GLN A 744 19.29 -4.56 -24.60
C GLN A 744 18.90 -3.15 -25.05
N GLU A 745 18.73 -2.97 -26.36
CA GLU A 745 18.22 -1.73 -26.92
C GLU A 745 16.79 -1.46 -26.45
N GLN A 746 16.49 -0.21 -26.17
CA GLN A 746 15.16 0.24 -25.78
C GLN A 746 14.42 0.80 -26.99
N THR A 747 13.45 0.04 -27.50
CA THR A 747 12.66 0.36 -28.71
C THR A 747 11.16 0.49 -28.41
N GLY A 748 10.80 1.07 -27.24
CA GLY A 748 9.41 1.22 -26.84
C GLY A 748 8.65 2.31 -27.59
N VAL A 749 7.34 2.30 -27.43
CA VAL A 749 6.40 3.11 -28.22
C VAL A 749 6.55 4.63 -28.04
N LEU A 750 7.09 5.12 -26.93
CA LEU A 750 7.29 6.54 -26.72
C LEU A 750 8.54 7.09 -27.42
N LEU A 751 9.31 6.26 -28.14
CA LEU A 751 10.41 6.74 -28.98
C LEU A 751 9.94 7.69 -30.10
N SER A 752 8.72 7.52 -30.60
CA SER A 752 8.13 8.47 -31.54
C SER A 752 8.08 9.88 -30.96
N LEU A 753 7.75 10.02 -29.68
CA LEU A 753 7.77 11.32 -28.98
C LEU A 753 9.18 11.85 -28.79
N VAL A 754 10.13 10.98 -28.37
CA VAL A 754 11.54 11.35 -28.20
C VAL A 754 12.11 11.90 -29.50
N ASN A 755 11.83 11.24 -30.62
CA ASN A 755 12.30 11.63 -31.95
C ASN A 755 11.61 12.90 -32.49
N ALA A 756 10.41 13.22 -32.02
CA ALA A 756 9.67 14.42 -32.38
C ALA A 756 10.09 15.67 -31.60
N THR A 757 10.97 15.52 -30.58
CA THR A 757 11.47 16.62 -29.77
C THR A 757 12.86 17.08 -30.22
N ILE A 758 13.20 18.34 -29.89
CA ILE A 758 14.57 18.85 -30.03
C ILE A 758 15.36 18.42 -28.79
N PRO A 759 16.48 17.68 -28.93
CA PRO A 759 17.29 17.26 -27.78
C PRO A 759 17.80 18.46 -26.98
N LEU A 760 17.83 18.33 -25.65
CA LEU A 760 18.27 19.39 -24.75
C LEU A 760 19.74 19.78 -24.97
N ASP A 761 20.59 18.81 -25.37
CA ASP A 761 22.03 19.01 -25.61
C ASP A 761 22.34 19.63 -27.00
N ALA A 762 21.32 19.87 -27.82
CA ALA A 762 21.47 20.55 -29.12
C ALA A 762 21.35 22.08 -29.03
N ARG A 763 21.12 22.60 -27.82
CA ARG A 763 21.06 24.04 -27.50
C ARG A 763 22.29 24.42 -26.66
#